data_1ef68e7228a603f4a6480eaaeefd4e09
#
_entry.id   1ef68e7228a603f4a6480eaaeefd4e09
#
_cell.length_a   1.000
_cell.length_b   1.000
_cell.length_c   1.000
_cell.angle_alpha   90.00
_cell.angle_beta   90.00
_cell.angle_gamma   90.00
#
_symmetry.space_group_name_H-M   'P 1'
#
loop_
_entity.id
_entity.type
_entity.pdbx_description
1 polymer ?
#
loop_
_entity_poly.entity_id
_entity_poly.type
_entity_poly.pdbx_seq_one_letter_code
_entity_poly.pdbx_strand_id
1 'polypeptide(L)'
;MRALLVSVALLLPVPLPAQDAIRVVPVAGAAIAAGARFDIRVEATGPPGGDAPAGLTVVLDGRDITATNILAPGPGGEKGSGGAGTPDGYQPARDRAAAAPPHTTNFLRRDVALDTPGRHTLTATTAGGATATVTWDVFDWRASAPAAAPRAGNVILLLGDGLGLAARTAARALARGYTHGKADGRLAMDTMEATGLVMTSALNAFVTDSAPGMSSYVTGHKAANNMEGVYPDNTWPPRAPGQTATPVDGLALFDNPRTEYLGALLRRTRGPRFAVGLVTTADVTDATPAANAVHTSNRGAASGIASRYLDERDLNGLAVLMGGGRCHFVPRSGEAGACGRADGRDLLGEFQRAGFTAVGSRTELRALGTGGAAPPALLGLFHPSHMTVAFDKVGAGSYSDDLAADARRDLRDQPMLEEMTSAALATLSAHAPDGFYLMVEGASIDKQEHSVDAERAIWDVIEFDRAVAVALAFAARTNTDADPDNDTLVIATADHETGGLGLIGVGNPRYAPQSLGYAVRDYAAVFRFEPDQAALELFPNYERDARGFPVDPDPSRKLLVGWAAAPDYYENWLANRHPVAPATNAARVQVDGRAVTVPMPAAANPLRDGPQDTAVNGGRRVPGLLVAGIIENGATGCPARECPPDTDTAADAHSISGHTASDVPLSASGPGAASFTGTYDNTEVFARILRLAGRR
;
A
#
# COMPACT_ATOMS: atom_id res chain seq x y z
N MET A 1 -15.21 -22.95 -72.88
CA MET A 1 -14.84 -22.71 -71.53
C MET A 1 -16.05 -22.19 -70.78
N ARG A 2 -16.70 -23.01 -69.97
CA ARG A 2 -17.87 -22.66 -69.15
C ARG A 2 -17.34 -22.25 -67.77
N ALA A 3 -17.57 -21.00 -67.37
CA ALA A 3 -17.24 -20.52 -66.03
C ALA A 3 -18.26 -21.02 -65.03
N LEU A 4 -17.82 -21.75 -64.01
CA LEU A 4 -18.60 -22.17 -62.86
C LEU A 4 -18.61 -21.02 -61.82
N LEU A 5 -19.75 -20.39 -61.64
CA LEU A 5 -19.99 -19.45 -60.56
C LEU A 5 -20.28 -20.26 -59.29
N VAL A 6 -19.35 -20.28 -58.34
CA VAL A 6 -19.57 -20.79 -56.99
C VAL A 6 -20.11 -19.65 -56.12
N SER A 7 -21.40 -19.69 -55.79
CA SER A 7 -22.01 -18.79 -54.80
C SER A 7 -21.59 -19.24 -53.41
N VAL A 8 -20.72 -18.50 -52.76
CA VAL A 8 -20.42 -18.64 -51.36
C VAL A 8 -21.54 -17.91 -50.57
N ALA A 9 -22.44 -18.68 -49.99
CA ALA A 9 -23.40 -18.13 -49.04
C ALA A 9 -22.65 -17.78 -47.74
N LEU A 10 -22.48 -16.47 -47.46
CA LEU A 10 -22.06 -16.00 -46.14
C LEU A 10 -23.18 -16.33 -45.14
N LEU A 11 -22.97 -17.36 -44.34
CA LEU A 11 -23.73 -17.61 -43.13
C LEU A 11 -23.31 -16.49 -42.13
N LEU A 12 -24.13 -15.47 -42.04
CA LEU A 12 -24.02 -14.52 -40.91
C LEU A 12 -24.29 -15.32 -39.62
N PRO A 13 -23.42 -15.21 -38.59
CA PRO A 13 -23.70 -15.86 -37.33
C PRO A 13 -25.01 -15.28 -36.79
N VAL A 14 -26.00 -16.14 -36.59
CA VAL A 14 -27.21 -15.78 -35.84
C VAL A 14 -26.72 -15.44 -34.43
N PRO A 15 -26.97 -14.22 -33.91
CA PRO A 15 -26.61 -13.90 -32.55
C PRO A 15 -27.34 -14.88 -31.63
N LEU A 16 -26.57 -15.70 -30.89
CA LEU A 16 -27.14 -16.48 -29.81
C LEU A 16 -27.81 -15.51 -28.84
N PRO A 17 -28.98 -15.83 -28.30
CA PRO A 17 -29.63 -15.00 -27.30
C PRO A 17 -28.62 -14.81 -26.16
N ALA A 18 -28.44 -13.56 -25.71
CA ALA A 18 -27.57 -13.27 -24.59
C ALA A 18 -28.05 -14.09 -23.38
N GLN A 19 -27.25 -15.03 -22.95
CA GLN A 19 -27.53 -15.82 -21.77
C GLN A 19 -27.28 -14.98 -20.52
N ASP A 20 -28.02 -15.29 -19.44
CA ASP A 20 -27.75 -14.71 -18.12
C ASP A 20 -26.28 -14.93 -17.76
N ALA A 21 -25.62 -13.90 -17.26
CA ALA A 21 -24.27 -13.99 -16.76
C ALA A 21 -24.31 -14.20 -15.24
N ILE A 22 -23.63 -15.25 -14.74
CA ILE A 22 -23.52 -15.49 -13.30
C ILE A 22 -22.07 -15.25 -12.87
N ARG A 23 -21.89 -14.38 -11.88
CA ARG A 23 -20.63 -14.10 -11.20
C ARG A 23 -20.70 -14.59 -9.77
N VAL A 24 -19.60 -15.19 -9.29
CA VAL A 24 -19.46 -15.68 -7.92
C VAL A 24 -18.21 -15.09 -7.29
N VAL A 25 -18.30 -14.64 -6.06
CA VAL A 25 -17.16 -14.30 -5.22
C VAL A 25 -17.25 -15.05 -3.89
N PRO A 26 -16.13 -15.50 -3.32
CA PRO A 26 -14.75 -15.44 -3.83
C PRO A 26 -14.60 -16.05 -5.23
N VAL A 27 -13.63 -15.52 -5.99
CA VAL A 27 -13.40 -15.98 -7.38
C VAL A 27 -12.90 -17.42 -7.42
N ALA A 28 -13.03 -18.07 -8.57
CA ALA A 28 -12.54 -19.43 -8.77
C ALA A 28 -11.02 -19.50 -8.49
N GLY A 29 -10.60 -20.58 -7.82
CA GLY A 29 -9.20 -20.81 -7.46
C GLY A 29 -8.69 -20.01 -6.24
N ALA A 30 -9.54 -19.28 -5.57
CA ALA A 30 -9.15 -18.62 -4.31
C ALA A 30 -8.71 -19.68 -3.28
N ALA A 31 -7.57 -19.41 -2.61
CA ALA A 31 -7.05 -20.24 -1.52
C ALA A 31 -7.59 -19.74 -0.18
N ILE A 32 -8.39 -20.54 0.49
CA ILE A 32 -9.05 -20.18 1.74
C ILE A 32 -8.38 -20.90 2.91
N ALA A 33 -8.07 -20.20 3.98
CA ALA A 33 -7.58 -20.82 5.20
C ALA A 33 -8.72 -21.56 5.92
N ALA A 34 -8.51 -22.81 6.33
CA ALA A 34 -9.51 -23.58 7.04
C ALA A 34 -10.07 -22.82 8.26
N GLY A 35 -11.38 -22.60 8.27
CA GLY A 35 -12.09 -21.85 9.33
C GLY A 35 -11.91 -20.35 9.29
N ALA A 36 -11.21 -19.77 8.31
CA ALA A 36 -11.29 -18.32 8.07
C ALA A 36 -12.69 -17.94 7.55
N ARG A 37 -13.13 -16.75 7.89
CA ARG A 37 -14.46 -16.24 7.52
C ARG A 37 -14.40 -15.45 6.23
N PHE A 38 -15.43 -15.64 5.39
CA PHE A 38 -15.59 -14.87 4.16
C PHE A 38 -17.06 -14.79 3.77
N ASP A 39 -17.41 -13.86 2.92
CA ASP A 39 -18.76 -13.71 2.41
C ASP A 39 -18.86 -14.38 1.03
N ILE A 40 -19.97 -15.07 0.77
CA ILE A 40 -20.31 -15.58 -0.55
C ILE A 40 -21.32 -14.64 -1.20
N ARG A 41 -20.98 -14.13 -2.37
CA ARG A 41 -21.89 -13.37 -3.23
C ARG A 41 -22.07 -14.06 -4.57
N VAL A 42 -23.32 -14.17 -5.03
CA VAL A 42 -23.66 -14.61 -6.38
C VAL A 42 -24.51 -13.54 -7.03
N GLU A 43 -24.16 -13.17 -8.24
CA GLU A 43 -24.82 -12.14 -9.05
C GLU A 43 -25.23 -12.72 -10.38
N ALA A 44 -26.53 -12.86 -10.60
CA ALA A 44 -27.08 -13.27 -11.88
C ALA A 44 -27.60 -12.03 -12.61
N THR A 45 -27.04 -11.72 -13.77
CA THR A 45 -27.36 -10.55 -14.58
C THR A 45 -28.05 -10.99 -15.86
N GLY A 46 -29.24 -10.49 -16.11
CA GLY A 46 -29.97 -10.69 -17.37
C GLY A 46 -29.43 -9.80 -18.50
N PRO A 47 -29.92 -10.00 -19.73
CA PRO A 47 -29.52 -9.19 -20.86
C PRO A 47 -29.86 -7.70 -20.64
N PRO A 48 -29.08 -6.77 -21.23
CA PRO A 48 -29.35 -5.33 -21.11
C PRO A 48 -30.80 -5.00 -21.54
N GLY A 49 -31.54 -4.33 -20.64
CA GLY A 49 -32.94 -3.99 -20.86
C GLY A 49 -33.94 -5.13 -20.67
N GLY A 50 -33.48 -6.31 -20.24
CA GLY A 50 -34.33 -7.44 -19.87
C GLY A 50 -34.69 -7.46 -18.39
N ASP A 51 -35.46 -8.46 -17.99
CA ASP A 51 -35.80 -8.72 -16.59
C ASP A 51 -34.63 -9.35 -15.83
N ALA A 52 -34.66 -9.22 -14.51
CA ALA A 52 -33.73 -9.92 -13.63
C ALA A 52 -33.96 -11.43 -13.71
N PRO A 53 -32.90 -12.27 -13.80
CA PRO A 53 -33.01 -13.71 -13.82
C PRO A 53 -33.79 -14.23 -12.61
N ALA A 54 -34.82 -15.05 -12.86
CA ALA A 54 -35.63 -15.62 -11.79
C ALA A 54 -35.01 -16.90 -11.24
N GLY A 55 -35.36 -17.29 -10.01
CA GLY A 55 -35.13 -18.59 -9.45
C GLY A 55 -33.66 -18.95 -9.25
N LEU A 56 -32.84 -18.01 -8.76
CA LEU A 56 -31.45 -18.29 -8.45
C LEU A 56 -31.32 -19.33 -7.33
N THR A 57 -30.69 -20.47 -7.63
CA THR A 57 -30.38 -21.55 -6.70
C THR A 57 -28.87 -21.58 -6.47
N VAL A 58 -28.42 -21.70 -5.21
CA VAL A 58 -27.00 -21.72 -4.82
C VAL A 58 -26.73 -23.00 -4.01
N VAL A 59 -25.82 -23.83 -4.49
CA VAL A 59 -25.46 -25.12 -3.90
C VAL A 59 -23.99 -25.12 -3.55
N LEU A 60 -23.66 -25.34 -2.29
CA LEU A 60 -22.29 -25.48 -1.76
C LEU A 60 -22.07 -26.93 -1.33
N ASP A 61 -21.08 -27.60 -1.94
CA ASP A 61 -20.71 -29.00 -1.66
C ASP A 61 -21.93 -29.96 -1.70
N GLY A 62 -22.78 -29.75 -2.68
CA GLY A 62 -24.01 -30.57 -2.85
C GLY A 62 -25.17 -30.17 -1.93
N ARG A 63 -24.98 -29.20 -1.02
CA ARG A 63 -26.02 -28.70 -0.13
C ARG A 63 -26.62 -27.41 -0.68
N ASP A 64 -27.93 -27.36 -0.84
CA ASP A 64 -28.64 -26.12 -1.18
C ASP A 64 -28.58 -25.14 -0.01
N ILE A 65 -28.01 -23.96 -0.28
CA ILE A 65 -27.89 -22.85 0.68
C ILE A 65 -28.72 -21.64 0.29
N THR A 66 -29.55 -21.75 -0.74
CA THR A 66 -30.36 -20.64 -1.30
C THR A 66 -31.19 -19.91 -0.24
N ALA A 67 -31.79 -20.66 0.71
CA ALA A 67 -32.58 -20.09 1.79
C ALA A 67 -31.78 -19.25 2.79
N THR A 68 -30.45 -19.26 2.75
CA THR A 68 -29.58 -18.44 3.61
C THR A 68 -29.28 -17.07 3.03
N ASN A 69 -29.92 -16.70 1.91
CA ASN A 69 -29.73 -15.40 1.28
C ASN A 69 -30.27 -14.27 2.17
N ILE A 70 -29.38 -13.41 2.63
CA ILE A 70 -29.76 -12.26 3.48
C ILE A 70 -30.36 -11.09 2.69
N LEU A 71 -30.26 -11.13 1.35
CA LEU A 71 -30.85 -10.12 0.44
C LEU A 71 -32.28 -10.49 0.00
N ALA A 72 -32.74 -11.72 0.30
CA ALA A 72 -34.09 -12.15 -0.01
C ALA A 72 -35.11 -11.27 0.75
N PRO A 73 -36.19 -10.79 0.10
CA PRO A 73 -37.23 -10.05 0.80
C PRO A 73 -37.86 -10.95 1.86
N GLY A 74 -37.75 -10.55 3.13
CA GLY A 74 -38.46 -11.19 4.23
C GLY A 74 -39.95 -10.93 4.14
N PRO A 75 -40.80 -11.70 4.88
CA PRO A 75 -42.23 -11.43 5.00
C PRO A 75 -42.42 -10.05 5.63
N GLY A 76 -42.67 -9.03 4.83
CA GLY A 76 -42.79 -7.64 5.24
C GLY A 76 -41.99 -6.63 4.41
N GLY A 77 -41.22 -7.09 3.42
CA GLY A 77 -40.48 -6.20 2.52
C GLY A 77 -39.24 -5.54 3.15
N GLU A 78 -38.92 -5.85 4.40
CA GLU A 78 -37.65 -5.45 5.00
C GLU A 78 -36.56 -6.42 4.54
N LYS A 79 -35.48 -5.86 3.99
CA LYS A 79 -34.27 -6.62 3.70
C LYS A 79 -33.84 -7.32 4.99
N GLY A 80 -33.66 -8.65 4.92
CA GLY A 80 -33.29 -9.44 6.07
C GLY A 80 -32.16 -8.77 6.83
N SER A 81 -32.46 -8.32 8.03
CA SER A 81 -31.43 -7.98 9.01
C SER A 81 -30.61 -9.22 9.19
N GLY A 82 -29.33 -9.16 8.94
CA GLY A 82 -28.41 -10.19 9.41
C GLY A 82 -28.80 -10.53 10.84
N GLY A 83 -29.14 -11.82 11.10
CA GLY A 83 -29.79 -12.17 12.33
C GLY A 83 -29.06 -11.60 13.54
N ALA A 84 -29.79 -11.11 14.51
CA ALA A 84 -29.25 -10.72 15.79
C ALA A 84 -28.36 -11.87 16.28
N GLY A 85 -27.04 -11.66 16.26
CA GLY A 85 -26.10 -12.71 16.65
C GLY A 85 -25.05 -13.09 15.62
N THR A 86 -24.80 -12.30 14.57
CA THR A 86 -23.53 -12.46 13.86
C THR A 86 -22.39 -12.15 14.81
N PRO A 87 -21.42 -13.10 14.99
CA PRO A 87 -20.38 -12.98 16.02
C PRO A 87 -19.44 -11.79 15.85
N ASP A 88 -19.56 -11.05 14.76
CA ASP A 88 -18.66 -9.98 14.35
C ASP A 88 -19.16 -8.56 14.72
N GLY A 89 -20.24 -8.45 15.52
CA GLY A 89 -20.75 -7.15 15.93
C GLY A 89 -21.35 -6.30 14.79
N TYR A 90 -21.65 -6.94 13.67
CA TYR A 90 -22.19 -6.28 12.48
C TYR A 90 -23.54 -5.64 12.77
N GLN A 91 -23.65 -4.33 12.57
CA GLN A 91 -24.89 -3.62 12.87
C GLN A 91 -25.84 -3.63 11.66
N PRO A 92 -27.10 -4.06 11.83
CA PRO A 92 -28.07 -4.23 10.72
C PRO A 92 -28.28 -2.97 9.85
N ALA A 93 -28.11 -1.77 10.43
CA ALA A 93 -28.23 -0.52 9.70
C ALA A 93 -27.05 -0.30 8.70
N ARG A 94 -25.94 -1.01 8.89
CA ARG A 94 -24.73 -0.97 8.04
C ARG A 94 -24.74 -2.05 6.98
N ASP A 95 -25.63 -3.05 7.10
CA ASP A 95 -25.77 -4.17 6.16
C ASP A 95 -26.75 -3.94 5.04
N ARG A 96 -27.25 -2.73 4.90
CA ARG A 96 -28.15 -2.41 3.79
C ARG A 96 -27.32 -2.38 2.51
N ALA A 97 -27.28 -3.52 1.83
CA ALA A 97 -26.79 -3.56 0.47
C ALA A 97 -27.53 -2.49 -0.37
N ALA A 98 -26.78 -1.72 -1.16
CA ALA A 98 -27.37 -0.83 -2.13
C ALA A 98 -28.35 -1.63 -3.02
N ALA A 99 -29.40 -1.00 -3.50
CA ALA A 99 -30.37 -1.67 -4.34
C ALA A 99 -29.67 -2.27 -5.57
N ALA A 100 -29.85 -3.58 -5.77
CA ALA A 100 -29.32 -4.25 -6.93
C ALA A 100 -29.78 -3.56 -8.22
N PRO A 101 -28.95 -3.52 -9.27
CA PRO A 101 -29.39 -3.05 -10.58
C PRO A 101 -30.68 -3.78 -11.03
N PRO A 102 -31.60 -3.11 -11.73
CA PRO A 102 -32.95 -3.64 -11.98
C PRO A 102 -33.01 -4.96 -12.78
N HIS A 103 -31.95 -5.33 -13.48
CA HIS A 103 -31.81 -6.55 -14.28
C HIS A 103 -30.93 -7.62 -13.62
N THR A 104 -30.76 -7.57 -12.29
CA THR A 104 -29.94 -8.52 -11.56
C THR A 104 -30.69 -9.22 -10.43
N THR A 105 -30.33 -10.47 -10.18
CA THR A 105 -30.76 -11.25 -9.01
C THR A 105 -29.53 -11.64 -8.21
N ASN A 106 -29.53 -11.31 -6.93
CA ASN A 106 -28.38 -11.42 -6.07
C ASN A 106 -28.62 -12.37 -4.90
N PHE A 107 -27.56 -13.10 -4.53
CA PHE A 107 -27.45 -13.87 -3.30
C PHE A 107 -26.26 -13.35 -2.50
N LEU A 108 -26.43 -13.18 -1.20
CA LEU A 108 -25.36 -12.86 -0.26
C LEU A 108 -25.52 -13.70 1.00
N ARG A 109 -24.45 -14.36 1.40
CA ARG A 109 -24.33 -15.02 2.69
C ARG A 109 -23.04 -14.56 3.36
N ARG A 110 -23.17 -14.05 4.57
CA ARG A 110 -22.06 -13.53 5.36
C ARG A 110 -21.43 -14.60 6.25
N ASP A 111 -20.19 -14.39 6.65
CA ASP A 111 -19.46 -15.16 7.66
C ASP A 111 -19.44 -16.68 7.40
N VAL A 112 -19.27 -17.07 6.16
CA VAL A 112 -19.08 -18.48 5.80
C VAL A 112 -17.70 -18.93 6.26
N ALA A 113 -17.62 -20.08 6.92
CA ALA A 113 -16.36 -20.74 7.25
C ALA A 113 -16.37 -22.17 6.71
N LEU A 114 -15.28 -22.55 6.06
CA LEU A 114 -15.02 -23.91 5.58
C LEU A 114 -13.91 -24.52 6.43
N ASP A 115 -14.28 -25.42 7.34
CA ASP A 115 -13.34 -26.00 8.30
C ASP A 115 -12.58 -27.22 7.77
N THR A 116 -13.14 -27.90 6.78
CA THR A 116 -12.55 -29.10 6.19
C THR A 116 -11.54 -28.73 5.10
N PRO A 117 -10.26 -29.09 5.23
CA PRO A 117 -9.30 -28.88 4.15
C PRO A 117 -9.66 -29.72 2.90
N GLY A 118 -9.33 -29.16 1.73
CA GLY A 118 -9.58 -29.79 0.45
C GLY A 118 -10.31 -28.89 -0.52
N ARG A 119 -10.83 -29.47 -1.59
CA ARG A 119 -11.54 -28.71 -2.63
C ARG A 119 -13.02 -28.63 -2.31
N HIS A 120 -13.55 -27.40 -2.30
CA HIS A 120 -14.96 -27.07 -2.13
C HIS A 120 -15.52 -26.51 -3.42
N THR A 121 -16.81 -26.79 -3.69
CA THR A 121 -17.45 -26.40 -4.95
C THR A 121 -18.76 -25.68 -4.68
N LEU A 122 -18.92 -24.51 -5.27
CA LEU A 122 -20.19 -23.77 -5.29
C LEU A 122 -20.72 -23.76 -6.72
N THR A 123 -21.99 -24.14 -6.87
CA THR A 123 -22.74 -24.06 -8.14
C THR A 123 -23.94 -23.16 -7.96
N ALA A 124 -24.09 -22.20 -8.87
CA ALA A 124 -25.25 -21.30 -8.92
C ALA A 124 -25.97 -21.48 -10.25
N THR A 125 -27.31 -21.59 -10.20
CA THR A 125 -28.15 -21.84 -11.37
C THR A 125 -29.37 -20.93 -11.35
N THR A 126 -29.72 -20.31 -12.49
CA THR A 126 -30.98 -19.58 -12.67
C THR A 126 -32.07 -20.50 -13.19
N ALA A 127 -33.34 -20.12 -13.01
CA ALA A 127 -34.47 -20.86 -13.59
C ALA A 127 -34.42 -20.91 -15.12
N GLY A 128 -33.74 -19.98 -15.77
CA GLY A 128 -33.49 -19.97 -17.21
C GLY A 128 -32.40 -20.95 -17.64
N GLY A 129 -31.76 -21.69 -16.70
CA GLY A 129 -30.78 -22.72 -16.98
C GLY A 129 -29.33 -22.24 -17.09
N ALA A 130 -29.05 -20.94 -16.91
CA ALA A 130 -27.67 -20.46 -16.80
C ALA A 130 -27.05 -21.02 -15.52
N THR A 131 -25.79 -21.49 -15.62
CA THR A 131 -25.07 -22.12 -14.50
C THR A 131 -23.63 -21.62 -14.44
N ALA A 132 -23.16 -21.33 -13.23
CA ALA A 132 -21.76 -21.07 -12.94
C ALA A 132 -21.28 -21.97 -11.80
N THR A 133 -20.09 -22.52 -11.94
CA THR A 133 -19.45 -23.34 -10.91
C THR A 133 -18.08 -22.76 -10.60
N VAL A 134 -17.79 -22.53 -9.32
CA VAL A 134 -16.48 -22.13 -8.82
C VAL A 134 -15.97 -23.18 -7.84
N THR A 135 -14.65 -23.31 -7.77
CA THR A 135 -13.98 -24.18 -6.81
C THR A 135 -12.99 -23.36 -6.00
N TRP A 136 -12.89 -23.68 -4.72
CA TRP A 136 -11.93 -23.13 -3.78
C TRP A 136 -11.09 -24.24 -3.17
N ASP A 137 -9.82 -23.96 -2.96
CA ASP A 137 -8.91 -24.86 -2.26
C ASP A 137 -8.77 -24.40 -0.81
N VAL A 138 -9.34 -25.14 0.13
CA VAL A 138 -9.21 -24.87 1.57
C VAL A 138 -7.95 -25.53 2.08
N PHE A 139 -6.98 -24.71 2.50
CA PHE A 139 -5.72 -25.22 3.01
C PHE A 139 -5.73 -25.35 4.53
N ASP A 140 -5.10 -26.44 5.01
CA ASP A 140 -4.92 -26.67 6.44
C ASP A 140 -3.68 -25.90 6.94
N TRP A 141 -3.89 -24.96 7.83
CA TRP A 141 -2.84 -24.25 8.52
C TRP A 141 -2.67 -24.71 9.99
N ARG A 142 -3.65 -25.51 10.48
CA ARG A 142 -3.70 -26.08 11.83
C ARG A 142 -3.08 -27.47 11.91
N ALA A 143 -2.78 -28.09 10.75
CA ALA A 143 -2.23 -29.44 10.71
C ALA A 143 -1.06 -29.57 11.68
N SER A 144 -1.09 -30.65 12.44
CA SER A 144 -0.08 -30.99 13.43
C SER A 144 1.30 -31.03 12.80
N ALA A 145 2.03 -29.92 12.90
CA ALA A 145 3.44 -29.96 12.62
C ALA A 145 4.14 -30.73 13.76
N PRO A 146 5.30 -31.32 13.50
CA PRO A 146 6.14 -31.84 14.58
C PRO A 146 6.26 -30.82 15.72
N ALA A 147 6.29 -31.26 16.96
CA ALA A 147 6.40 -30.36 18.13
C ALA A 147 7.61 -29.39 18.04
N ALA A 148 8.62 -29.75 17.25
CA ALA A 148 9.80 -28.94 16.96
C ALA A 148 9.64 -27.98 15.75
N ALA A 149 8.44 -27.90 15.12
CA ALA A 149 8.25 -26.97 14.02
C ALA A 149 8.23 -25.53 14.50
N PRO A 150 8.86 -24.60 13.75
CA PRO A 150 8.91 -23.20 14.15
C PRO A 150 7.49 -22.63 14.27
N ARG A 151 7.28 -21.81 15.31
CA ARG A 151 6.05 -21.08 15.55
C ARG A 151 6.39 -19.65 15.98
N ALA A 152 5.52 -18.72 15.67
CA ALA A 152 5.67 -17.32 16.05
C ALA A 152 4.54 -16.90 17.01
N GLY A 153 4.93 -16.44 18.19
CA GLY A 153 4.03 -15.79 19.14
C GLY A 153 3.59 -14.42 18.67
N ASN A 154 4.53 -13.70 18.10
CA ASN A 154 4.34 -12.37 17.56
C ASN A 154 4.71 -12.31 16.08
N VAL A 155 4.04 -11.43 15.35
CA VAL A 155 4.36 -11.12 13.95
C VAL A 155 4.53 -9.62 13.80
N ILE A 156 5.64 -9.21 13.23
CA ILE A 156 5.89 -7.82 12.82
C ILE A 156 6.05 -7.80 11.31
N LEU A 157 5.08 -7.18 10.64
CA LEU A 157 5.13 -6.95 9.20
C LEU A 157 5.48 -5.47 8.97
N LEU A 158 6.69 -5.23 8.45
CA LEU A 158 7.11 -3.90 8.03
C LEU A 158 6.90 -3.77 6.52
N LEU A 159 6.20 -2.73 6.10
CA LEU A 159 5.88 -2.47 4.71
C LEU A 159 6.42 -1.11 4.30
N GLY A 160 7.39 -1.11 3.38
CA GLY A 160 7.80 0.10 2.68
C GLY A 160 6.91 0.26 1.46
N ASP A 161 5.93 1.15 1.54
CA ASP A 161 5.02 1.41 0.43
C ASP A 161 5.81 1.87 -0.79
N GLY A 162 5.62 1.22 -1.94
CA GLY A 162 6.36 1.52 -3.16
C GLY A 162 7.81 1.02 -3.24
N LEU A 163 8.33 0.37 -2.18
CA LEU A 163 9.76 0.05 -2.03
C LEU A 163 10.25 -1.01 -3.01
N GLY A 164 10.78 -0.58 -4.13
CA GLY A 164 11.48 -1.42 -5.09
C GLY A 164 12.93 -1.75 -4.69
N LEU A 165 13.54 -2.70 -5.42
CA LEU A 165 14.95 -3.09 -5.23
C LEU A 165 15.93 -1.93 -5.46
N ALA A 166 15.63 -1.03 -6.39
CA ALA A 166 16.49 0.11 -6.70
C ALA A 166 16.52 1.10 -5.54
N ALA A 167 15.36 1.44 -4.95
CA ALA A 167 15.26 2.32 -3.79
C ALA A 167 16.02 1.74 -2.57
N ARG A 168 15.87 0.44 -2.30
CA ARG A 168 16.63 -0.27 -1.26
C ARG A 168 18.15 -0.20 -1.50
N THR A 169 18.59 -0.35 -2.75
CA THR A 169 20.00 -0.26 -3.10
C THR A 169 20.53 1.16 -2.96
N ALA A 170 19.76 2.17 -3.39
CA ALA A 170 20.09 3.57 -3.21
C ALA A 170 20.23 3.94 -1.73
N ALA A 171 19.28 3.54 -0.90
CA ALA A 171 19.34 3.77 0.54
C ALA A 171 20.59 3.16 1.17
N ARG A 172 20.98 1.94 0.77
CA ARG A 172 22.23 1.31 1.22
C ARG A 172 23.44 2.13 0.80
N ALA A 173 23.48 2.57 -0.45
CA ALA A 173 24.60 3.36 -0.96
C ALA A 173 24.75 4.68 -0.21
N LEU A 174 23.64 5.38 0.06
CA LEU A 174 23.67 6.64 0.76
C LEU A 174 23.95 6.48 2.27
N ALA A 175 23.28 5.53 2.92
CA ALA A 175 23.42 5.34 4.37
C ALA A 175 24.74 4.68 4.79
N ARG A 176 25.38 3.91 3.92
CA ARG A 176 26.57 3.13 4.28
C ARG A 176 27.83 3.56 3.54
N GLY A 177 27.71 3.87 2.23
CA GLY A 177 28.85 4.21 1.37
C GLY A 177 29.58 3.00 0.81
N TYR A 178 30.70 3.31 0.16
CA TYR A 178 31.53 2.33 -0.52
C TYR A 178 32.99 2.63 -0.29
N THR A 179 33.79 1.58 -0.02
CA THR A 179 35.24 1.64 0.05
C THR A 179 35.81 0.50 -0.81
N HIS A 180 36.73 0.83 -1.69
CA HIS A 180 37.39 -0.13 -2.60
C HIS A 180 36.41 -1.05 -3.36
N GLY A 181 35.30 -0.48 -3.83
CA GLY A 181 34.28 -1.21 -4.61
C GLY A 181 33.33 -2.07 -3.80
N LYS A 182 33.39 -1.99 -2.47
CA LYS A 182 32.48 -2.73 -1.57
C LYS A 182 31.64 -1.76 -0.76
N ALA A 183 30.39 -2.11 -0.55
CA ALA A 183 29.55 -1.38 0.38
C ALA A 183 30.14 -1.49 1.81
N ASP A 184 30.22 -0.34 2.51
CA ASP A 184 30.82 -0.26 3.86
C ASP A 184 29.93 -0.83 4.95
N GLY A 185 28.71 -1.23 4.60
CA GLY A 185 27.75 -1.84 5.52
C GLY A 185 26.49 -2.32 4.82
N ARG A 186 25.60 -2.88 5.63
CA ARG A 186 24.29 -3.39 5.23
C ARG A 186 23.19 -2.58 5.88
N LEU A 187 22.06 -2.45 5.21
CA LEU A 187 20.81 -2.04 5.84
C LEU A 187 20.37 -3.14 6.83
N ALA A 188 19.50 -2.80 7.77
CA ALA A 188 18.95 -3.79 8.70
C ALA A 188 18.19 -4.88 7.93
N MET A 189 17.40 -4.50 6.93
CA MET A 189 16.68 -5.43 6.06
C MET A 189 17.61 -6.33 5.22
N ASP A 190 18.88 -5.94 4.98
CA ASP A 190 19.88 -6.75 4.27
C ASP A 190 20.52 -7.82 5.16
N THR A 191 20.32 -7.74 6.49
CA THR A 191 20.86 -8.71 7.46
C THR A 191 19.88 -9.82 7.79
N MET A 192 18.64 -9.74 7.30
CA MET A 192 17.60 -10.72 7.58
C MET A 192 17.92 -12.08 6.95
N GLU A 193 17.45 -13.15 7.58
CA GLU A 193 17.88 -14.55 7.33
C GLU A 193 17.44 -15.09 5.97
N ALA A 194 16.27 -14.65 5.48
CA ALA A 194 15.68 -15.12 4.23
C ALA A 194 15.31 -13.95 3.32
N THR A 195 15.40 -14.18 2.02
CA THR A 195 14.97 -13.23 1.00
C THR A 195 14.17 -13.94 -0.09
N GLY A 196 13.06 -13.35 -0.50
CA GLY A 196 12.21 -13.77 -1.60
C GLY A 196 11.79 -12.59 -2.46
N LEU A 197 11.04 -12.87 -3.51
CA LEU A 197 10.38 -11.90 -4.38
C LEU A 197 8.88 -12.16 -4.35
N VAL A 198 8.09 -11.11 -4.39
CA VAL A 198 6.63 -11.17 -4.31
C VAL A 198 6.02 -10.53 -5.55
N MET A 199 5.17 -11.30 -6.25
CA MET A 199 4.36 -10.81 -7.37
C MET A 199 3.16 -10.02 -6.82
N THR A 200 2.89 -8.81 -7.36
CA THR A 200 2.06 -7.80 -6.70
C THR A 200 0.71 -7.49 -7.35
N SER A 201 0.30 -8.18 -8.41
CA SER A 201 -0.95 -7.85 -9.14
C SER A 201 -2.20 -7.81 -8.24
N ALA A 202 -3.15 -6.94 -8.59
CA ALA A 202 -4.49 -6.87 -8.00
C ALA A 202 -5.47 -7.85 -8.68
N LEU A 203 -6.72 -7.93 -8.19
CA LEU A 203 -7.78 -8.77 -8.78
C LEU A 203 -8.14 -8.33 -10.21
N ASN A 204 -8.14 -7.04 -10.47
CA ASN A 204 -8.63 -6.44 -11.70
C ASN A 204 -7.55 -5.71 -12.52
N ALA A 205 -6.29 -5.71 -12.06
CA ALA A 205 -5.21 -5.00 -12.73
C ALA A 205 -3.86 -5.71 -12.55
N PHE A 206 -3.02 -5.63 -13.59
CA PHE A 206 -1.64 -6.11 -13.53
C PHE A 206 -0.78 -5.27 -12.58
N VAL A 207 -1.02 -3.97 -12.56
CA VAL A 207 -0.44 -3.04 -11.59
C VAL A 207 -1.40 -2.85 -10.43
N THR A 208 -0.97 -3.15 -9.22
CA THR A 208 -1.76 -2.98 -8.01
C THR A 208 -1.68 -1.56 -7.46
N ASP A 209 -2.68 -1.19 -6.68
CA ASP A 209 -2.63 -0.08 -5.74
C ASP A 209 -2.38 -0.62 -4.31
N SER A 210 -2.05 0.23 -3.34
CA SER A 210 -1.68 -0.18 -1.97
C SER A 210 -2.83 -0.89 -1.22
N ALA A 211 -4.10 -0.52 -1.49
CA ALA A 211 -5.25 -1.12 -0.84
C ALA A 211 -5.36 -2.64 -1.12
N PRO A 212 -5.41 -3.11 -2.40
CA PRO A 212 -5.40 -4.54 -2.70
C PRO A 212 -4.02 -5.18 -2.43
N GLY A 213 -2.92 -4.44 -2.55
CA GLY A 213 -1.59 -4.93 -2.21
C GLY A 213 -1.52 -5.43 -0.77
N MET A 214 -1.85 -4.56 0.18
CA MET A 214 -1.90 -4.93 1.60
C MET A 214 -3.00 -5.94 1.91
N SER A 215 -4.20 -5.79 1.31
CA SER A 215 -5.30 -6.75 1.51
C SER A 215 -4.87 -8.19 1.18
N SER A 216 -4.08 -8.38 0.12
CA SER A 216 -3.58 -9.69 -0.27
C SER A 216 -2.68 -10.32 0.80
N TYR A 217 -1.84 -9.53 1.46
CA TYR A 217 -0.94 -9.98 2.54
C TYR A 217 -1.68 -10.42 3.79
N VAL A 218 -2.83 -9.82 4.08
CA VAL A 218 -3.53 -10.04 5.35
C VAL A 218 -4.87 -10.77 5.25
N THR A 219 -5.29 -11.13 4.04
CA THR A 219 -6.48 -11.96 3.82
C THR A 219 -6.19 -13.24 3.05
N GLY A 220 -5.10 -13.29 2.26
CA GLY A 220 -4.85 -14.35 1.29
C GLY A 220 -5.74 -14.27 0.05
N HIS A 221 -6.43 -13.16 -0.16
CA HIS A 221 -7.35 -12.93 -1.28
C HIS A 221 -6.97 -11.66 -2.04
N LYS A 222 -7.09 -11.71 -3.37
CA LYS A 222 -6.95 -10.52 -4.21
C LYS A 222 -8.17 -9.62 -4.05
N ALA A 223 -7.95 -8.33 -3.80
CA ALA A 223 -8.96 -7.28 -3.91
C ALA A 223 -8.78 -6.50 -5.22
N ALA A 224 -9.79 -5.76 -5.64
CA ALA A 224 -9.66 -4.86 -6.78
C ALA A 224 -9.00 -3.54 -6.35
N ASN A 225 -8.38 -2.83 -7.29
CA ASN A 225 -7.81 -1.51 -7.00
C ASN A 225 -8.81 -0.62 -6.26
N ASN A 226 -8.34 0.15 -5.29
CA ASN A 226 -9.12 1.01 -4.39
C ASN A 226 -9.93 0.27 -3.30
N MET A 227 -9.87 -1.07 -3.20
CA MET A 227 -10.67 -1.87 -2.26
C MET A 227 -9.82 -2.51 -1.17
N GLU A 228 -10.33 -2.55 0.05
CA GLU A 228 -9.70 -3.05 1.26
C GLU A 228 -10.44 -4.27 1.81
N GLY A 229 -9.87 -5.46 1.68
CA GLY A 229 -10.39 -6.72 2.23
C GLY A 229 -11.77 -7.15 1.73
N VAL A 230 -12.20 -6.63 0.60
CA VAL A 230 -13.51 -6.92 -0.01
C VAL A 230 -13.40 -7.29 -1.47
N TYR A 231 -14.40 -8.00 -1.96
CA TYR A 231 -14.62 -8.20 -3.38
C TYR A 231 -15.54 -7.12 -3.95
N PRO A 232 -15.33 -6.69 -5.21
CA PRO A 232 -16.31 -5.84 -5.89
C PRO A 232 -17.61 -6.57 -6.08
N ASP A 233 -18.75 -5.87 -6.02
CA ASP A 233 -20.05 -6.40 -6.32
C ASP A 233 -20.81 -5.50 -7.34
N ASN A 234 -22.00 -5.91 -7.77
CA ASN A 234 -22.79 -5.17 -8.75
C ASN A 234 -23.52 -3.95 -8.19
N THR A 235 -23.40 -3.69 -6.90
CA THR A 235 -23.90 -2.46 -6.26
C THR A 235 -22.88 -1.32 -6.33
N TRP A 236 -21.67 -1.63 -6.75
CA TRP A 236 -20.67 -0.63 -7.09
C TRP A 236 -21.16 0.14 -8.31
N PRO A 237 -21.40 1.46 -8.18
CA PRO A 237 -21.81 2.23 -9.35
C PRO A 237 -20.67 2.19 -10.38
N PRO A 238 -20.90 1.63 -11.59
CA PRO A 238 -19.92 1.79 -12.65
C PRO A 238 -19.73 3.29 -12.86
N ARG A 239 -18.50 3.75 -12.97
CA ARG A 239 -18.23 5.14 -13.33
C ARG A 239 -18.99 5.46 -14.61
N ALA A 240 -19.98 6.31 -14.53
CA ALA A 240 -20.61 6.83 -15.73
C ALA A 240 -19.53 7.57 -16.55
N PRO A 241 -19.52 7.44 -17.88
CA PRO A 241 -18.58 8.18 -18.71
C PRO A 241 -18.62 9.67 -18.34
N GLY A 242 -17.50 10.21 -17.83
CA GLY A 242 -17.38 11.61 -17.40
C GLY A 242 -17.53 11.85 -15.89
N GLN A 243 -17.77 10.84 -15.06
CA GLN A 243 -17.67 10.99 -13.60
C GLN A 243 -16.21 10.83 -13.14
N THR A 244 -15.69 11.88 -12.52
CA THR A 244 -14.32 11.96 -12.02
C THR A 244 -14.17 11.53 -10.56
N ALA A 245 -15.27 11.39 -9.81
CA ALA A 245 -15.25 10.99 -8.41
C ALA A 245 -16.28 9.91 -8.10
N THR A 246 -15.86 8.88 -7.38
CA THR A 246 -16.75 7.95 -6.68
C THR A 246 -17.36 8.69 -5.48
N PRO A 247 -18.63 8.47 -5.11
CA PRO A 247 -19.19 9.03 -3.88
C PRO A 247 -18.29 8.63 -2.69
N VAL A 248 -17.75 9.61 -1.98
CA VAL A 248 -16.76 9.39 -0.91
C VAL A 248 -17.41 8.95 0.39
N ASP A 249 -18.74 9.12 0.50
CA ASP A 249 -19.51 8.81 1.71
C ASP A 249 -20.81 8.09 1.35
N GLY A 250 -20.95 6.84 1.75
CA GLY A 250 -22.17 6.08 1.62
C GLY A 250 -22.11 4.72 2.32
N LEU A 251 -23.24 4.21 2.75
CA LEU A 251 -23.36 2.88 3.37
C LEU A 251 -22.90 1.76 2.42
N ALA A 252 -23.06 1.98 1.11
CA ALA A 252 -22.63 1.04 0.06
C ALA A 252 -21.09 0.84 -0.02
N LEU A 253 -20.30 1.71 0.60
CA LEU A 253 -18.84 1.59 0.61
C LEU A 253 -18.34 0.52 1.60
N PHE A 254 -19.18 0.06 2.51
CA PHE A 254 -18.80 -0.85 3.59
C PHE A 254 -19.63 -2.15 3.60
N ASP A 255 -20.41 -2.41 2.56
CA ASP A 255 -21.32 -3.56 2.47
C ASP A 255 -20.87 -4.65 1.48
N ASN A 256 -19.77 -4.45 0.78
CA ASN A 256 -19.20 -5.40 -0.16
C ASN A 256 -18.83 -6.73 0.50
N PRO A 257 -18.76 -7.84 -0.27
CA PRO A 257 -18.37 -9.14 0.25
C PRO A 257 -16.96 -9.13 0.86
N ARG A 258 -16.84 -9.52 2.12
CA ARG A 258 -15.63 -9.41 2.95
C ARG A 258 -14.83 -10.70 3.02
N THR A 259 -13.54 -10.57 3.33
CA THR A 259 -12.63 -11.65 3.73
C THR A 259 -11.97 -11.31 5.06
N GLU A 260 -11.87 -12.29 5.98
CA GLU A 260 -11.36 -12.07 7.33
C GLU A 260 -9.88 -11.68 7.31
N TYR A 261 -9.53 -10.60 8.02
CA TYR A 261 -8.16 -10.16 8.19
C TYR A 261 -7.35 -11.07 9.12
N LEU A 262 -6.05 -11.18 8.88
CA LEU A 262 -5.09 -11.94 9.66
C LEU A 262 -5.17 -11.63 11.16
N GLY A 263 -5.21 -10.34 11.52
CA GLY A 263 -5.31 -9.91 12.93
C GLY A 263 -6.58 -10.42 13.61
N ALA A 264 -7.73 -10.30 12.95
CA ALA A 264 -9.02 -10.79 13.45
C ALA A 264 -9.04 -12.33 13.58
N LEU A 265 -8.54 -13.04 12.57
CA LEU A 265 -8.43 -14.50 12.58
C LEU A 265 -7.52 -14.99 13.70
N LEU A 266 -6.35 -14.37 13.89
CA LEU A 266 -5.42 -14.72 14.97
C LEU A 266 -6.03 -14.42 16.34
N ARG A 267 -6.65 -13.26 16.53
CA ARG A 267 -7.37 -12.93 17.78
C ARG A 267 -8.46 -13.95 18.10
N ARG A 268 -9.28 -14.32 17.12
CA ARG A 268 -10.36 -15.30 17.31
C ARG A 268 -9.85 -16.70 17.64
N THR A 269 -8.70 -17.07 17.12
CA THR A 269 -8.15 -18.43 17.29
C THR A 269 -7.15 -18.55 18.43
N ARG A 270 -6.41 -17.50 18.77
CA ARG A 270 -5.41 -17.49 19.84
C ARG A 270 -5.94 -17.03 21.17
N GLY A 271 -6.87 -16.08 21.20
CA GLY A 271 -7.50 -15.61 22.40
C GLY A 271 -7.80 -14.10 22.41
N PRO A 272 -8.70 -13.66 23.28
CA PRO A 272 -9.21 -12.28 23.30
C PRO A 272 -8.14 -11.23 23.68
N ARG A 273 -6.98 -11.65 24.20
CA ARG A 273 -5.86 -10.78 24.54
C ARG A 273 -4.78 -10.75 23.45
N PHE A 274 -5.03 -11.37 22.28
CA PHE A 274 -4.23 -11.13 21.10
C PHE A 274 -4.51 -9.72 20.60
N ALA A 275 -3.46 -8.94 20.35
CA ALA A 275 -3.59 -7.53 19.98
C ALA A 275 -3.07 -7.22 18.59
N VAL A 276 -3.62 -6.16 18.00
CA VAL A 276 -3.18 -5.61 16.69
C VAL A 276 -2.67 -4.19 16.89
N GLY A 277 -1.52 -3.91 16.30
CA GLY A 277 -0.94 -2.58 16.22
C GLY A 277 -0.75 -2.16 14.77
N LEU A 278 -1.09 -0.91 14.48
CA LEU A 278 -0.93 -0.28 13.16
C LEU A 278 -0.16 1.02 13.33
N VAL A 279 0.97 1.13 12.64
CA VAL A 279 1.87 2.28 12.68
C VAL A 279 2.21 2.68 11.25
N THR A 280 2.10 3.96 10.92
CA THR A 280 2.38 4.46 9.58
C THR A 280 2.96 5.86 9.60
N THR A 281 3.68 6.24 8.56
CA THR A 281 4.03 7.64 8.27
C THR A 281 2.96 8.35 7.43
N ALA A 282 1.93 7.65 6.96
CA ALA A 282 0.76 8.22 6.30
C ALA A 282 -0.28 8.75 7.30
N ASP A 283 -1.42 9.19 6.78
CA ASP A 283 -2.70 9.23 7.47
C ASP A 283 -3.10 7.81 7.89
N VAL A 284 -3.51 7.62 9.13
CA VAL A 284 -3.91 6.28 9.62
C VAL A 284 -5.14 5.71 8.91
N THR A 285 -5.87 6.53 8.16
CA THR A 285 -7.01 6.10 7.34
C THR A 285 -6.62 5.79 5.90
N ASP A 286 -5.35 5.92 5.53
CA ASP A 286 -4.84 5.55 4.20
C ASP A 286 -4.90 4.02 4.00
N ALA A 287 -4.75 3.61 2.77
CA ALA A 287 -4.99 2.25 2.29
C ALA A 287 -4.31 1.15 3.11
N THR A 288 -2.99 1.28 3.33
CA THR A 288 -2.19 0.22 3.97
C THR A 288 -2.59 -0.03 5.41
N PRO A 289 -2.69 0.98 6.31
CA PRO A 289 -3.18 0.73 7.67
C PRO A 289 -4.65 0.28 7.67
N ALA A 290 -5.51 0.86 6.83
CA ALA A 290 -6.94 0.55 6.81
C ALA A 290 -7.20 -0.90 6.36
N ALA A 291 -6.49 -1.40 5.37
CA ALA A 291 -6.59 -2.79 4.88
C ALA A 291 -6.17 -3.87 5.89
N ASN A 292 -5.83 -3.51 7.12
CA ASN A 292 -5.58 -4.45 8.22
C ASN A 292 -6.76 -4.61 9.18
N ALA A 293 -7.74 -3.71 9.13
CA ALA A 293 -8.79 -3.63 10.14
C ALA A 293 -10.16 -3.17 9.62
N VAL A 294 -10.22 -2.56 8.44
CA VAL A 294 -11.47 -1.99 7.90
C VAL A 294 -11.76 -2.54 6.52
N HIS A 295 -12.98 -3.00 6.31
CA HIS A 295 -13.47 -3.50 5.03
C HIS A 295 -14.20 -2.38 4.28
N THR A 296 -13.68 -1.97 3.14
CA THR A 296 -14.32 -0.95 2.31
C THR A 296 -14.03 -1.14 0.82
N SER A 297 -14.99 -0.74 0.01
CA SER A 297 -14.79 -0.68 -1.45
C SER A 297 -14.16 0.63 -1.93
N ASN A 298 -13.84 1.55 -1.02
CA ASN A 298 -13.21 2.82 -1.35
C ASN A 298 -12.25 3.28 -0.26
N ARG A 299 -10.94 3.20 -0.51
CA ARG A 299 -9.87 3.68 0.37
C ARG A 299 -9.99 5.17 0.73
N GLY A 300 -10.66 5.96 -0.11
CA GLY A 300 -10.92 7.39 0.14
C GLY A 300 -12.01 7.69 1.19
N ALA A 301 -12.67 6.67 1.77
CA ALA A 301 -13.73 6.85 2.77
C ALA A 301 -13.18 7.15 4.19
N ALA A 302 -12.20 8.03 4.31
CA ALA A 302 -11.39 8.28 5.49
C ALA A 302 -12.18 8.48 6.79
N SER A 303 -13.24 9.29 6.78
CA SER A 303 -14.08 9.50 7.99
C SER A 303 -14.83 8.23 8.40
N GLY A 304 -15.24 7.40 7.45
CA GLY A 304 -15.86 6.09 7.69
C GLY A 304 -14.85 5.09 8.24
N ILE A 305 -13.65 5.04 7.65
CA ILE A 305 -12.53 4.19 8.10
C ILE A 305 -12.16 4.54 9.54
N ALA A 306 -11.95 5.82 9.86
CA ALA A 306 -11.64 6.27 11.22
C ALA A 306 -12.72 5.82 12.23
N SER A 307 -14.00 5.89 11.86
CA SER A 307 -15.11 5.43 12.71
C SER A 307 -15.02 3.93 12.99
N ARG A 308 -14.70 3.12 11.96
CA ARG A 308 -14.66 1.67 12.08
C ARG A 308 -13.48 1.16 12.89
N TYR A 309 -12.36 1.85 12.91
CA TYR A 309 -11.27 1.52 13.83
C TYR A 309 -11.73 1.46 15.29
N LEU A 310 -12.58 2.39 15.71
CA LEU A 310 -13.13 2.40 17.05
C LEU A 310 -14.28 1.41 17.21
N ASP A 311 -15.23 1.46 16.28
CA ASP A 311 -16.49 0.71 16.39
C ASP A 311 -16.27 -0.81 16.29
N GLU A 312 -15.21 -1.25 15.59
CA GLU A 312 -14.87 -2.66 15.35
C GLU A 312 -13.59 -3.12 16.10
N ARG A 313 -13.05 -2.27 17.01
CA ARG A 313 -11.78 -2.55 17.71
C ARG A 313 -11.75 -3.86 18.48
N ASP A 314 -12.89 -4.26 19.06
CA ASP A 314 -12.98 -5.49 19.83
C ASP A 314 -12.92 -6.73 18.93
N LEU A 315 -13.38 -6.61 17.70
CA LEU A 315 -13.28 -7.64 16.67
C LEU A 315 -11.84 -7.74 16.15
N ASN A 316 -11.25 -6.60 15.79
CA ASN A 316 -9.92 -6.54 15.19
C ASN A 316 -8.78 -6.68 16.21
N GLY A 317 -9.04 -6.45 17.51
CA GLY A 317 -8.03 -6.45 18.55
C GLY A 317 -7.13 -5.21 18.54
N LEU A 318 -7.58 -4.12 17.92
CA LEU A 318 -6.81 -2.89 17.78
C LEU A 318 -6.43 -2.30 19.15
N ALA A 319 -5.13 -2.27 19.44
CA ALA A 319 -4.56 -1.72 20.66
C ALA A 319 -3.58 -0.57 20.40
N VAL A 320 -3.01 -0.48 19.21
CA VAL A 320 -2.12 0.62 18.80
C VAL A 320 -2.53 1.14 17.43
N LEU A 321 -2.70 2.45 17.33
CA LEU A 321 -2.93 3.15 16.05
C LEU A 321 -2.11 4.44 16.06
N MET A 322 -1.09 4.55 15.22
CA MET A 322 -0.21 5.71 15.17
C MET A 322 0.12 6.14 13.74
N GLY A 323 0.06 7.46 13.51
CA GLY A 323 0.40 8.09 12.23
C GLY A 323 -0.10 9.53 12.16
N GLY A 324 -0.42 9.98 10.94
CA GLY A 324 -1.11 11.24 10.68
C GLY A 324 -2.63 11.09 10.73
N GLY A 325 -3.37 12.02 10.11
CA GLY A 325 -4.82 11.90 9.89
C GLY A 325 -5.69 12.45 11.02
N ARG A 326 -5.15 13.28 11.90
CA ARG A 326 -5.91 13.85 13.04
C ARG A 326 -7.23 14.50 12.61
N CYS A 327 -7.33 15.07 11.40
CA CYS A 327 -8.56 15.66 10.90
C CYS A 327 -9.74 14.70 10.82
N HIS A 328 -9.51 13.41 10.70
CA HIS A 328 -10.56 12.39 10.66
C HIS A 328 -11.06 11.95 12.03
N PHE A 329 -10.47 12.47 13.13
CA PHE A 329 -10.77 12.08 14.50
C PHE A 329 -11.39 13.21 15.35
N VAL A 330 -11.28 14.46 14.90
CA VAL A 330 -11.81 15.61 15.64
C VAL A 330 -13.00 16.23 14.92
N PRO A 331 -13.97 16.81 15.64
CA PRO A 331 -15.07 17.53 15.01
C PRO A 331 -14.53 18.75 14.26
N ARG A 332 -15.16 19.08 13.14
CA ARG A 332 -14.82 20.29 12.38
C ARG A 332 -15.16 21.54 13.19
N SER A 333 -14.17 22.41 13.36
CA SER A 333 -14.37 23.73 13.97
C SER A 333 -14.18 24.81 12.89
N GLY A 334 -15.19 25.65 12.66
CA GLY A 334 -15.10 26.79 11.75
C GLY A 334 -15.66 26.57 10.35
N GLU A 335 -15.11 27.24 9.35
CA GLU A 335 -15.60 27.31 7.98
C GLU A 335 -15.47 26.00 7.19
N ALA A 336 -16.17 25.94 6.06
CA ALA A 336 -16.06 24.81 5.13
C ALA A 336 -14.60 24.68 4.65
N GLY A 337 -14.05 23.47 4.72
CA GLY A 337 -12.65 23.20 4.39
C GLY A 337 -11.68 23.14 5.59
N ALA A 338 -12.11 23.57 6.79
CA ALA A 338 -11.30 23.40 7.98
C ALA A 338 -11.07 21.90 8.33
N CYS A 339 -9.92 21.62 8.94
CA CYS A 339 -9.60 20.29 9.46
C CYS A 339 -10.67 19.81 10.43
N GLY A 340 -11.22 18.61 10.19
CA GLY A 340 -12.21 17.99 11.08
C GLY A 340 -13.38 17.34 10.35
N ARG A 341 -14.08 16.48 11.10
CA ARG A 341 -15.20 15.66 10.63
C ARG A 341 -16.46 16.53 10.42
N ALA A 342 -17.10 16.33 9.28
CA ALA A 342 -18.36 17.02 8.94
C ALA A 342 -19.56 16.51 9.76
N ASP A 343 -19.52 15.27 10.25
CA ASP A 343 -20.56 14.67 11.08
C ASP A 343 -20.53 15.11 12.56
N GLY A 344 -19.52 15.92 12.95
CA GLY A 344 -19.37 16.45 14.30
C GLY A 344 -18.95 15.42 15.35
N ARG A 345 -18.64 14.19 14.99
CA ARG A 345 -18.22 13.14 15.93
C ARG A 345 -16.82 13.43 16.47
N ASP A 346 -16.64 13.38 17.78
CA ASP A 346 -15.35 13.48 18.47
C ASP A 346 -14.76 12.09 18.72
N LEU A 347 -14.16 11.50 17.68
CA LEU A 347 -13.54 10.18 17.77
C LEU A 347 -12.33 10.17 18.70
N LEU A 348 -11.54 11.24 18.75
CA LEU A 348 -10.40 11.34 19.65
C LEU A 348 -10.84 11.15 21.11
N GLY A 349 -11.86 11.89 21.53
CA GLY A 349 -12.44 11.74 22.87
C GLY A 349 -13.11 10.38 23.08
N GLU A 350 -13.67 9.76 22.05
CA GLU A 350 -14.25 8.41 22.13
C GLU A 350 -13.17 7.34 22.31
N PHE A 351 -12.04 7.41 21.61
CA PHE A 351 -10.89 6.52 21.81
C PHE A 351 -10.33 6.65 23.23
N GLN A 352 -10.21 7.88 23.76
CA GLN A 352 -9.78 8.09 25.15
C GLN A 352 -10.77 7.44 26.15
N ARG A 353 -12.07 7.60 25.95
CA ARG A 353 -13.10 6.91 26.76
C ARG A 353 -13.06 5.39 26.63
N ALA A 354 -12.61 4.88 25.51
CA ALA A 354 -12.39 3.46 25.26
C ALA A 354 -11.07 2.92 25.85
N GLY A 355 -10.29 3.76 26.55
CA GLY A 355 -9.07 3.37 27.26
C GLY A 355 -7.77 3.61 26.52
N PHE A 356 -7.79 4.28 25.37
CA PHE A 356 -6.57 4.64 24.66
C PHE A 356 -5.90 5.86 25.27
N THR A 357 -4.59 5.79 25.48
CA THR A 357 -3.76 6.97 25.73
C THR A 357 -3.52 7.66 24.40
N ALA A 358 -3.94 8.93 24.29
CA ALA A 358 -3.78 9.70 23.07
C ALA A 358 -2.57 10.63 23.16
N VAL A 359 -1.75 10.68 22.12
CA VAL A 359 -0.59 11.57 21.97
C VAL A 359 -0.62 12.23 20.58
N GLY A 360 -0.18 13.50 20.51
CA GLY A 360 -0.21 14.27 19.27
C GLY A 360 1.16 14.80 18.84
N SER A 361 2.24 14.51 19.59
CA SER A 361 3.58 14.98 19.28
C SER A 361 4.68 13.98 19.66
N ARG A 362 5.86 14.13 19.08
CA ARG A 362 7.07 13.37 19.47
C ARG A 362 7.41 13.54 20.93
N THR A 363 7.29 14.78 21.44
CA THR A 363 7.55 15.11 22.83
C THR A 363 6.62 14.31 23.75
N GLU A 364 5.33 14.25 23.46
CA GLU A 364 4.36 13.46 24.24
C GLU A 364 4.64 11.96 24.12
N LEU A 365 4.94 11.45 22.93
CA LEU A 365 5.26 10.04 22.71
C LEU A 365 6.49 9.61 23.53
N ARG A 366 7.54 10.42 23.52
CA ARG A 366 8.76 10.16 24.31
C ARG A 366 8.54 10.21 25.81
N ALA A 367 7.63 11.04 26.27
CA ALA A 367 7.29 11.14 27.69
C ALA A 367 6.70 9.82 28.22
N LEU A 368 6.01 9.03 27.39
CA LEU A 368 5.50 7.70 27.79
C LEU A 368 6.63 6.73 28.15
N GLY A 369 7.80 6.85 27.46
CA GLY A 369 8.95 5.97 27.68
C GLY A 369 9.80 6.31 28.92
N THR A 370 9.63 7.49 29.50
CA THR A 370 10.52 7.98 30.58
C THR A 370 9.95 7.89 31.98
N GLY A 371 8.69 7.53 32.15
CA GLY A 371 8.04 7.72 33.46
C GLY A 371 7.12 6.62 33.98
N GLY A 372 6.91 5.52 33.29
CA GLY A 372 5.92 4.56 33.77
C GLY A 372 5.78 3.30 32.94
N ALA A 373 4.81 2.46 33.31
CA ALA A 373 4.41 1.31 32.50
C ALA A 373 3.81 1.77 31.16
N ALA A 374 4.09 1.02 30.10
CA ALA A 374 3.48 1.27 28.78
C ALA A 374 1.94 1.29 28.89
N PRO A 375 1.25 2.17 28.15
CA PRO A 375 -0.21 2.25 28.22
C PRO A 375 -0.87 0.98 27.67
N PRO A 376 -2.08 0.61 28.14
CA PRO A 376 -2.77 -0.59 27.67
C PRO A 376 -3.21 -0.50 26.21
N ALA A 377 -3.48 0.71 25.71
CA ALA A 377 -3.75 1.01 24.30
C ALA A 377 -3.25 2.43 23.96
N LEU A 378 -2.77 2.62 22.74
CA LEU A 378 -2.09 3.85 22.31
C LEU A 378 -2.65 4.37 20.99
N LEU A 379 -3.07 5.65 20.98
CA LEU A 379 -3.46 6.40 19.81
C LEU A 379 -2.48 7.56 19.60
N GLY A 380 -1.75 7.58 18.50
CA GLY A 380 -0.84 8.67 18.13
C GLY A 380 -1.29 9.35 16.83
N LEU A 381 -1.67 10.62 16.89
CA LEU A 381 -2.13 11.39 15.72
C LEU A 381 -1.26 12.65 15.57
N PHE A 382 -0.13 12.49 14.88
CA PHE A 382 0.97 13.45 14.91
C PHE A 382 0.88 14.57 13.86
N HIS A 383 -0.03 14.44 12.89
CA HIS A 383 -0.23 15.44 11.86
C HIS A 383 -1.70 15.48 11.42
N PRO A 384 -2.22 16.61 10.94
CA PRO A 384 -3.58 16.70 10.40
C PRO A 384 -3.90 15.73 9.24
N SER A 385 -2.94 15.50 8.34
CA SER A 385 -2.97 14.58 7.21
C SER A 385 -1.78 13.62 7.30
N HIS A 386 -1.13 13.24 6.16
CA HIS A 386 0.09 12.43 6.18
C HIS A 386 1.19 13.09 7.01
N MET A 387 2.03 12.30 7.65
CA MET A 387 3.18 12.83 8.40
C MET A 387 4.21 13.44 7.46
N THR A 388 5.02 14.34 8.02
CA THR A 388 6.13 14.94 7.30
C THR A 388 7.20 13.89 6.97
N VAL A 389 7.79 13.97 5.79
CA VAL A 389 8.86 13.09 5.33
C VAL A 389 10.13 13.18 6.18
N ALA A 390 10.92 12.11 6.20
CA ALA A 390 12.12 12.03 7.03
C ALA A 390 13.11 13.18 6.76
N PHE A 391 13.30 13.56 5.50
CA PHE A 391 14.17 14.65 5.09
C PHE A 391 13.83 15.96 5.82
N ASP A 392 12.56 16.31 5.87
CA ASP A 392 12.09 17.56 6.49
C ASP A 392 12.07 17.45 8.03
N LYS A 393 11.68 16.31 8.59
CA LYS A 393 11.74 16.06 10.04
C LYS A 393 13.16 16.18 10.61
N VAL A 394 14.15 15.73 9.87
CA VAL A 394 15.56 15.81 10.30
C VAL A 394 16.11 17.22 10.20
N GLY A 395 15.44 18.10 9.46
CA GLY A 395 15.82 19.50 9.32
C GLY A 395 16.88 19.76 8.25
N ALA A 396 17.03 18.82 7.31
CA ALA A 396 17.85 19.00 6.13
C ALA A 396 17.17 19.85 5.05
N GLY A 397 15.85 19.97 5.11
CA GLY A 397 15.07 20.81 4.20
C GLY A 397 15.34 22.29 4.44
N SER A 398 15.90 22.94 3.45
CA SER A 398 16.31 24.35 3.53
C SER A 398 15.12 25.33 3.50
N TYR A 399 14.01 24.95 2.89
CA TYR A 399 12.81 25.79 2.86
C TYR A 399 12.10 25.88 4.22
N SER A 400 12.51 25.08 5.19
CA SER A 400 12.01 25.22 6.55
C SER A 400 12.34 26.56 7.19
N ASP A 401 13.32 27.30 6.67
CA ASP A 401 13.71 28.63 7.19
C ASP A 401 12.73 29.72 6.76
N ASP A 402 11.99 29.53 5.67
CA ASP A 402 10.98 30.48 5.20
C ASP A 402 9.62 30.28 5.89
N LEU A 403 9.45 29.18 6.61
CA LEU A 403 8.24 28.91 7.38
C LEU A 403 8.24 29.67 8.69
N ALA A 404 7.05 30.06 9.15
CA ALA A 404 6.87 30.64 10.49
C ALA A 404 7.44 29.71 11.58
N ALA A 405 7.93 30.26 12.66
CA ALA A 405 8.56 29.48 13.74
C ALA A 405 7.68 28.39 14.31
N ASP A 406 6.36 28.58 14.35
CA ASP A 406 5.40 27.60 14.85
C ASP A 406 5.22 26.43 13.86
N ALA A 407 5.14 26.71 12.55
CA ALA A 407 5.11 25.68 11.52
C ALA A 407 6.39 24.82 11.53
N ARG A 408 7.56 25.45 11.71
CA ARG A 408 8.84 24.74 11.89
C ARG A 408 8.87 23.84 13.12
N ARG A 409 8.21 24.25 14.22
CA ARG A 409 8.12 23.44 15.43
C ARG A 409 7.27 22.21 15.17
N ASP A 410 6.12 22.34 14.52
CA ASP A 410 5.23 21.23 14.17
C ASP A 410 5.93 20.19 13.27
N LEU A 411 6.71 20.62 12.30
CA LEU A 411 7.49 19.71 11.44
C LEU A 411 8.50 18.87 12.24
N ARG A 412 9.11 19.43 13.28
CA ARG A 412 10.18 18.80 14.06
C ARG A 412 9.69 18.01 15.26
N ASP A 413 8.48 18.27 15.76
CA ASP A 413 7.90 17.55 16.88
C ASP A 413 7.02 16.36 16.45
N GLN A 414 7.24 15.87 15.24
CA GLN A 414 6.69 14.61 14.77
C GLN A 414 7.70 13.48 15.03
N PRO A 415 7.27 12.32 15.55
CA PRO A 415 8.17 11.21 15.80
C PRO A 415 8.68 10.61 14.48
N MET A 416 9.86 9.99 14.55
CA MET A 416 10.38 9.13 13.50
C MET A 416 9.71 7.75 13.59
N LEU A 417 9.71 7.01 12.48
CA LEU A 417 9.05 5.69 12.41
C LEU A 417 9.62 4.70 13.43
N GLU A 418 10.94 4.71 13.66
CA GLU A 418 11.56 3.87 14.68
C GLU A 418 11.12 4.21 16.11
N GLU A 419 10.78 5.46 16.39
CA GLU A 419 10.27 5.86 17.71
C GLU A 419 8.83 5.36 17.91
N MET A 420 7.99 5.48 16.87
CA MET A 420 6.63 4.93 16.88
C MET A 420 6.65 3.39 17.00
N THR A 421 7.53 2.73 16.25
CA THR A 421 7.71 1.27 16.32
C THR A 421 8.11 0.82 17.73
N SER A 422 9.04 1.55 18.36
CA SER A 422 9.46 1.25 19.74
C SER A 422 8.32 1.39 20.74
N ALA A 423 7.51 2.44 20.64
CA ALA A 423 6.36 2.68 21.51
C ALA A 423 5.25 1.63 21.30
N ALA A 424 5.00 1.24 20.03
CA ALA A 424 4.06 0.17 19.71
C ALA A 424 4.48 -1.17 20.33
N LEU A 425 5.75 -1.55 20.15
CA LEU A 425 6.28 -2.79 20.73
C LEU A 425 6.24 -2.78 22.26
N ALA A 426 6.53 -1.65 22.91
CA ALA A 426 6.42 -1.54 24.37
C ALA A 426 4.97 -1.74 24.85
N THR A 427 3.99 -1.14 24.17
CA THR A 427 2.57 -1.28 24.48
C THR A 427 2.09 -2.72 24.27
N LEU A 428 2.36 -3.30 23.09
CA LEU A 428 1.88 -4.63 22.72
C LEU A 428 2.53 -5.72 23.58
N SER A 429 3.84 -5.70 23.78
CA SER A 429 4.52 -6.71 24.58
C SER A 429 4.10 -6.71 26.06
N ALA A 430 3.73 -5.55 26.60
CA ALA A 430 3.25 -5.44 27.98
C ALA A 430 1.81 -5.94 28.19
N HIS A 431 0.95 -5.85 27.15
CA HIS A 431 -0.50 -6.02 27.32
C HIS A 431 -1.14 -7.08 26.41
N ALA A 432 -0.38 -7.74 25.53
CA ALA A 432 -0.88 -8.78 24.63
C ALA A 432 -0.30 -10.18 24.96
N PRO A 433 -0.69 -10.81 26.08
CA PRO A 433 -0.12 -12.09 26.49
C PRO A 433 -0.50 -13.28 25.59
N ASP A 434 -1.49 -13.14 24.72
CA ASP A 434 -1.82 -14.13 23.69
C ASP A 434 -1.01 -13.88 22.37
N GLY A 435 -0.05 -12.93 22.39
CA GLY A 435 0.75 -12.48 21.27
C GLY A 435 0.13 -11.29 20.52
N PHE A 436 0.84 -10.80 19.50
CA PHE A 436 0.38 -9.66 18.72
C PHE A 436 0.76 -9.75 17.22
N TYR A 437 0.01 -9.01 16.42
CA TYR A 437 0.36 -8.64 15.06
C TYR A 437 0.61 -7.12 15.03
N LEU A 438 1.78 -6.72 14.55
CA LEU A 438 2.14 -5.31 14.36
C LEU A 438 2.47 -5.06 12.89
N MET A 439 1.71 -4.17 12.26
CA MET A 439 2.07 -3.61 10.95
C MET A 439 2.76 -2.27 11.15
N VAL A 440 3.89 -2.06 10.47
CA VAL A 440 4.66 -0.80 10.46
C VAL A 440 4.91 -0.38 9.04
N GLU A 441 4.47 0.80 8.67
CA GLU A 441 4.53 1.28 7.30
C GLU A 441 5.42 2.53 7.15
N GLY A 442 6.35 2.46 6.20
CA GLY A 442 7.05 3.60 5.64
C GLY A 442 6.33 4.09 4.37
N ALA A 443 5.24 4.81 4.54
CA ALA A 443 4.33 5.20 3.46
C ALA A 443 4.86 6.29 2.54
N SER A 444 5.77 7.12 3.04
CA SER A 444 6.23 8.29 2.29
C SER A 444 7.22 7.95 1.19
N ILE A 445 7.72 6.71 1.13
CA ILE A 445 8.55 6.23 0.02
C ILE A 445 7.75 6.35 -1.28
N ASP A 446 6.58 5.70 -1.36
CA ASP A 446 5.66 5.75 -2.48
C ASP A 446 5.25 7.18 -2.85
N LYS A 447 4.83 7.97 -1.85
CA LYS A 447 4.34 9.33 -2.08
C LYS A 447 5.41 10.23 -2.70
N GLN A 448 6.67 10.03 -2.34
CA GLN A 448 7.78 10.77 -2.91
C GLN A 448 8.22 10.20 -4.27
N GLU A 449 8.12 8.89 -4.47
CA GLU A 449 8.35 8.28 -5.78
C GLU A 449 7.27 8.69 -6.79
N HIS A 450 6.02 8.84 -6.39
CA HIS A 450 4.97 9.46 -7.22
C HIS A 450 5.33 10.88 -7.65
N SER A 451 5.93 11.64 -6.77
CA SER A 451 6.39 13.00 -7.03
C SER A 451 7.73 13.08 -7.75
N VAL A 452 8.31 11.93 -8.14
CA VAL A 452 9.66 11.77 -8.70
C VAL A 452 10.75 12.46 -7.86
N ASP A 453 10.51 12.54 -6.54
CA ASP A 453 11.46 13.08 -5.55
C ASP A 453 12.29 11.95 -4.95
N ALA A 454 13.28 11.50 -5.69
CA ALA A 454 14.15 10.42 -5.25
C ALA A 454 14.90 10.72 -3.96
N GLU A 455 15.22 11.98 -3.69
CA GLU A 455 15.94 12.37 -2.49
C GLU A 455 15.11 12.09 -1.24
N ARG A 456 13.88 12.59 -1.20
CA ARG A 456 12.99 12.34 -0.07
C ARG A 456 12.58 10.89 0.03
N ALA A 457 12.27 10.23 -1.10
CA ALA A 457 11.97 8.80 -1.12
C ALA A 457 13.07 7.96 -0.47
N ILE A 458 14.34 8.17 -0.84
CA ILE A 458 15.46 7.41 -0.31
C ILE A 458 15.68 7.71 1.20
N TRP A 459 15.43 8.93 1.65
CA TRP A 459 15.49 9.26 3.07
C TRP A 459 14.41 8.53 3.87
N ASP A 460 13.21 8.40 3.33
CA ASP A 460 12.14 7.61 3.94
C ASP A 460 12.47 6.11 3.94
N VAL A 461 13.19 5.59 2.94
CA VAL A 461 13.73 4.20 2.99
C VAL A 461 14.73 4.04 4.13
N ILE A 462 15.58 5.05 4.40
CA ILE A 462 16.53 5.00 5.53
C ILE A 462 15.76 5.04 6.85
N GLU A 463 14.72 5.87 6.98
CA GLU A 463 13.84 5.89 8.15
C GLU A 463 13.15 4.53 8.35
N PHE A 464 12.63 3.94 7.29
CA PHE A 464 12.03 2.61 7.30
C PHE A 464 13.02 1.52 7.77
N ASP A 465 14.23 1.51 7.24
CA ASP A 465 15.28 0.56 7.65
C ASP A 465 15.63 0.69 9.15
N ARG A 466 15.56 1.88 9.72
CA ARG A 466 15.75 2.09 11.15
C ARG A 466 14.62 1.46 11.97
N ALA A 467 13.37 1.51 11.48
CA ALA A 467 12.26 0.81 12.10
C ALA A 467 12.43 -0.72 11.99
N VAL A 468 12.95 -1.23 10.85
CA VAL A 468 13.34 -2.65 10.71
C VAL A 468 14.39 -3.03 11.76
N ALA A 469 15.38 -2.18 11.99
CA ALA A 469 16.41 -2.43 13.02
C ALA A 469 15.81 -2.54 14.43
N VAL A 470 14.82 -1.71 14.76
CA VAL A 470 14.08 -1.78 16.05
C VAL A 470 13.32 -3.10 16.16
N ALA A 471 12.63 -3.52 15.12
CA ALA A 471 11.88 -4.79 15.09
C ALA A 471 12.82 -6.00 15.23
N LEU A 472 13.96 -6.01 14.54
CA LEU A 472 14.97 -7.07 14.66
C LEU A 472 15.60 -7.11 16.06
N ALA A 473 15.86 -5.96 16.65
CA ALA A 473 16.38 -5.90 18.03
C ALA A 473 15.35 -6.40 19.05
N PHE A 474 14.05 -6.18 18.82
CA PHE A 474 12.99 -6.78 19.62
C PHE A 474 12.96 -8.31 19.44
N ALA A 475 12.92 -8.80 18.22
CA ALA A 475 12.90 -10.22 17.90
C ALA A 475 14.14 -10.94 18.46
N ALA A 476 15.32 -10.32 18.40
CA ALA A 476 16.52 -10.91 18.98
C ALA A 476 16.41 -11.17 20.49
N ARG A 477 15.63 -10.36 21.21
CA ARG A 477 15.40 -10.58 22.65
C ARG A 477 14.36 -11.68 22.88
N THR A 478 13.24 -11.65 22.19
CA THR A 478 12.16 -12.62 22.36
C THR A 478 12.53 -14.01 21.84
N ASN A 479 13.30 -14.11 20.76
CA ASN A 479 13.69 -15.38 20.15
C ASN A 479 14.88 -16.07 20.89
N THR A 480 15.45 -15.44 21.91
CA THR A 480 16.58 -15.98 22.67
C THR A 480 16.29 -16.11 24.18
N ASP A 481 15.13 -15.69 24.62
CA ASP A 481 14.69 -15.94 25.99
C ASP A 481 14.16 -17.38 26.15
N ALA A 482 13.61 -17.70 27.32
CA ALA A 482 13.13 -19.06 27.61
C ALA A 482 11.64 -19.26 27.25
N ASP A 483 10.98 -18.26 26.70
CA ASP A 483 9.54 -18.27 26.38
C ASP A 483 9.29 -18.39 24.89
N PRO A 484 9.05 -19.59 24.35
CA PRO A 484 8.78 -19.78 22.93
C PRO A 484 7.40 -19.23 22.48
N ASP A 485 6.55 -18.84 23.43
CA ASP A 485 5.22 -18.29 23.12
C ASP A 485 5.29 -16.81 22.74
N ASN A 486 6.42 -16.14 22.98
CA ASN A 486 6.68 -14.77 22.55
C ASN A 486 7.65 -14.65 21.35
N ASP A 487 8.14 -15.79 20.83
CA ASP A 487 9.00 -15.79 19.64
C ASP A 487 8.42 -14.93 18.52
N THR A 488 9.25 -14.10 17.93
CA THR A 488 8.81 -13.05 17.01
C THR A 488 9.32 -13.27 15.58
N LEU A 489 8.39 -13.36 14.64
CA LEU A 489 8.67 -13.33 13.21
C LEU A 489 8.66 -11.87 12.72
N VAL A 490 9.74 -11.47 12.04
CA VAL A 490 9.86 -10.15 11.40
C VAL A 490 9.89 -10.32 9.90
N ILE A 491 9.05 -9.59 9.19
CA ILE A 491 8.98 -9.54 7.73
C ILE A 491 9.10 -8.08 7.29
N ALA A 492 9.97 -7.81 6.31
CA ALA A 492 10.10 -6.51 5.67
C ALA A 492 9.88 -6.67 4.15
N THR A 493 8.91 -5.94 3.60
CA THR A 493 8.51 -6.05 2.19
C THR A 493 7.93 -4.72 1.69
N ALA A 494 7.37 -4.74 0.47
CA ALA A 494 6.57 -3.68 -0.12
C ALA A 494 5.26 -4.25 -0.66
N ASP A 495 4.27 -3.42 -0.92
CA ASP A 495 3.01 -3.79 -1.55
C ASP A 495 3.10 -3.75 -3.09
N HIS A 496 3.90 -2.85 -3.62
CA HIS A 496 4.29 -2.68 -5.04
C HIS A 496 5.62 -1.92 -5.13
N GLU A 497 6.08 -1.71 -6.33
CA GLU A 497 7.13 -0.76 -6.66
C GLU A 497 6.50 0.48 -7.28
N THR A 498 7.06 1.67 -7.02
CA THR A 498 6.57 2.94 -7.55
C THR A 498 7.68 3.64 -8.35
N GLY A 499 7.26 4.33 -9.39
CA GLY A 499 8.12 5.18 -10.19
C GLY A 499 8.94 4.47 -11.26
N GLY A 500 9.17 3.17 -11.14
CA GLY A 500 10.13 2.47 -11.98
C GLY A 500 11.53 3.01 -11.76
N LEU A 501 11.90 3.29 -10.49
CA LEU A 501 13.19 3.85 -10.13
C LEU A 501 14.32 2.98 -10.63
N GLY A 502 15.23 3.56 -11.40
CA GLY A 502 16.45 2.92 -11.88
C GLY A 502 17.70 3.61 -11.34
N LEU A 503 18.68 2.82 -10.92
CA LEU A 503 20.00 3.34 -10.56
C LEU A 503 20.88 3.32 -11.80
N ILE A 504 21.23 4.50 -12.31
CA ILE A 504 21.94 4.65 -13.58
C ILE A 504 23.44 4.69 -13.36
N GLY A 505 23.89 5.25 -12.24
CA GLY A 505 25.29 5.38 -11.92
C GLY A 505 25.56 6.51 -10.93
N VAL A 506 26.69 7.15 -11.08
CA VAL A 506 27.16 8.26 -10.24
C VAL A 506 27.64 9.40 -11.11
N GLY A 507 27.47 10.64 -10.68
CA GLY A 507 28.06 11.79 -11.34
C GLY A 507 29.56 11.59 -11.52
N ASN A 508 30.08 11.91 -12.69
CA ASN A 508 31.50 11.78 -13.00
C ASN A 508 32.20 13.13 -12.82
N PRO A 509 33.14 13.25 -11.89
CA PRO A 509 33.84 14.50 -11.60
C PRO A 509 34.54 15.12 -12.82
N ARG A 510 34.93 14.28 -13.79
CA ARG A 510 35.58 14.74 -15.03
C ARG A 510 34.63 15.57 -15.89
N TYR A 511 33.33 15.28 -15.82
CA TYR A 511 32.32 15.91 -16.67
C TYR A 511 31.36 16.83 -15.89
N ALA A 512 31.43 16.82 -14.56
CA ALA A 512 30.70 17.77 -13.76
C ALA A 512 31.35 19.17 -13.88
N PRO A 513 30.59 20.21 -14.11
CA PRO A 513 29.13 20.34 -14.22
C PRO A 513 28.63 20.35 -15.69
N GLN A 514 29.26 19.66 -16.61
CA GLN A 514 29.07 19.91 -18.05
C GLN A 514 27.76 19.35 -18.58
N SER A 515 27.40 18.13 -18.25
CA SER A 515 26.17 17.54 -18.77
C SER A 515 25.84 16.20 -18.11
N LEU A 516 24.59 16.04 -17.71
CA LEU A 516 24.06 14.76 -17.26
C LEU A 516 24.12 13.69 -18.35
N GLY A 517 23.88 14.08 -19.59
CA GLY A 517 23.97 13.17 -20.74
C GLY A 517 25.36 12.54 -20.91
N TYR A 518 26.42 13.23 -20.50
CA TYR A 518 27.76 12.64 -20.49
C TYR A 518 27.92 11.64 -19.34
N ALA A 519 27.42 11.93 -18.15
CA ALA A 519 27.47 11.00 -17.04
C ALA A 519 26.76 9.67 -17.35
N VAL A 520 25.60 9.71 -18.00
CA VAL A 520 24.86 8.52 -18.44
C VAL A 520 25.59 7.77 -19.54
N ARG A 521 26.17 8.49 -20.51
CA ARG A 521 26.89 7.90 -21.64
C ARG A 521 28.26 7.34 -21.25
N ASP A 522 28.86 7.88 -20.22
CA ASP A 522 30.18 7.46 -19.77
C ASP A 522 30.14 6.03 -19.22
N TYR A 523 29.02 5.58 -18.67
CA TYR A 523 28.83 4.17 -18.36
C TYR A 523 28.97 3.27 -19.61
N ALA A 524 28.39 3.66 -20.74
CA ALA A 524 28.56 2.93 -21.99
C ALA A 524 29.97 3.09 -22.58
N ALA A 525 30.69 4.15 -22.23
CA ALA A 525 32.05 4.42 -22.67
C ALA A 525 33.14 3.76 -21.82
N VAL A 526 32.80 3.27 -20.64
CA VAL A 526 33.72 2.55 -19.72
C VAL A 526 34.32 1.27 -20.37
N PHE A 527 33.71 0.75 -21.43
CA PHE A 527 34.30 -0.28 -22.26
C PHE A 527 35.47 0.18 -23.14
N ARG A 528 35.74 1.49 -23.23
CA ARG A 528 36.97 2.04 -23.76
C ARG A 528 37.96 2.29 -22.61
N PHE A 529 38.83 1.33 -22.36
CA PHE A 529 39.87 1.41 -21.36
C PHE A 529 40.81 2.59 -21.69
N GLU A 530 40.55 3.74 -21.11
CA GLU A 530 41.52 4.81 -21.02
C GLU A 530 42.31 4.61 -19.72
N PRO A 531 43.66 4.54 -19.76
CA PRO A 531 44.46 4.22 -18.57
C PRO A 531 44.24 5.16 -17.37
N ASP A 532 43.80 6.36 -17.61
CA ASP A 532 43.52 7.38 -16.60
C ASP A 532 42.13 7.22 -15.93
N GLN A 533 41.24 6.44 -16.50
CA GLN A 533 39.93 6.13 -15.89
C GLN A 533 40.05 5.16 -14.72
N ALA A 534 41.11 4.35 -14.67
CA ALA A 534 41.36 3.45 -13.52
C ALA A 534 41.57 4.18 -12.19
N ALA A 535 41.83 5.49 -12.23
CA ALA A 535 41.99 6.33 -11.05
C ALA A 535 40.70 7.03 -10.61
N LEU A 536 39.59 6.88 -11.36
CA LEU A 536 38.30 7.49 -11.04
C LEU A 536 37.51 6.56 -10.10
N GLU A 537 37.25 7.01 -8.91
CA GLU A 537 36.30 6.36 -8.01
C GLU A 537 34.88 6.84 -8.33
N LEU A 538 34.14 6.05 -9.09
CA LEU A 538 32.75 6.35 -9.47
C LEU A 538 31.76 5.70 -8.52
N PHE A 539 31.88 6.03 -7.21
CA PHE A 539 30.97 5.62 -6.16
C PHE A 539 30.25 6.84 -5.57
N PRO A 540 29.02 6.69 -5.11
CA PRO A 540 28.35 7.76 -4.38
C PRO A 540 29.17 8.14 -3.15
N ASN A 541 29.38 9.44 -2.96
CA ASN A 541 30.14 9.94 -1.81
C ASN A 541 29.31 10.97 -1.06
N TYR A 542 28.81 10.57 0.12
CA TYR A 542 27.99 11.40 0.98
C TYR A 542 28.57 11.39 2.39
N GLU A 543 28.74 12.57 2.99
CA GLU A 543 28.87 12.67 4.43
C GLU A 543 27.56 12.30 5.11
N ARG A 544 27.63 11.72 6.30
CA ARG A 544 26.46 11.20 7.01
C ARG A 544 26.42 11.70 8.43
N ASP A 545 25.21 11.95 8.92
CA ASP A 545 25.00 12.16 10.34
C ASP A 545 25.11 10.83 11.13
N ALA A 546 25.09 10.92 12.46
CA ALA A 546 25.17 9.76 13.34
C ALA A 546 24.02 8.75 13.16
N ARG A 547 22.94 9.13 12.46
CA ARG A 547 21.78 8.28 12.16
C ARG A 547 21.86 7.62 10.80
N GLY A 548 22.87 7.97 9.98
CA GLY A 548 23.06 7.45 8.64
C GLY A 548 22.39 8.25 7.53
N PHE A 549 21.85 9.43 7.84
CA PHE A 549 21.30 10.30 6.80
C PHE A 549 22.41 11.12 6.12
N PRO A 550 22.35 11.29 4.80
CA PRO A 550 23.33 12.11 4.09
C PRO A 550 23.16 13.60 4.45
N VAL A 551 24.26 14.29 4.71
CA VAL A 551 24.25 15.69 5.17
C VAL A 551 25.09 16.63 4.29
N ASP A 552 26.14 16.14 3.67
CA ASP A 552 26.99 16.92 2.77
C ASP A 552 27.46 16.05 1.61
N PRO A 553 26.88 16.23 0.42
CA PRO A 553 27.26 15.48 -0.76
C PRO A 553 28.40 16.16 -1.50
N ASP A 554 29.31 15.35 -2.01
CA ASP A 554 30.15 15.78 -3.13
C ASP A 554 29.29 15.89 -4.40
N PRO A 555 29.05 17.09 -4.94
CA PRO A 555 28.17 17.25 -6.09
C PRO A 555 28.57 16.44 -7.31
N SER A 556 29.87 16.17 -7.45
CA SER A 556 30.41 15.43 -8.59
C SER A 556 30.25 13.91 -8.45
N ARG A 557 29.84 13.44 -7.27
CA ARG A 557 29.68 12.00 -6.96
C ARG A 557 28.29 11.64 -6.44
N LYS A 558 27.29 12.44 -6.78
CA LYS A 558 25.90 12.14 -6.44
C LYS A 558 25.39 10.92 -7.21
N LEU A 559 24.54 10.15 -6.53
CA LEU A 559 23.85 9.03 -7.15
C LEU A 559 22.97 9.55 -8.32
N LEU A 560 23.03 8.84 -9.44
CA LEU A 560 22.27 9.13 -10.63
C LEU A 560 21.12 8.14 -10.75
N VAL A 561 19.90 8.65 -10.79
CA VAL A 561 18.66 7.87 -10.88
C VAL A 561 17.84 8.24 -12.10
N GLY A 562 16.93 7.34 -12.49
CA GLY A 562 15.97 7.57 -13.56
C GLY A 562 14.62 6.95 -13.22
N TRP A 563 13.58 7.37 -13.90
CA TRP A 563 12.20 6.97 -13.68
C TRP A 563 11.58 6.38 -14.94
N ALA A 564 11.13 5.14 -14.89
CA ALA A 564 10.51 4.47 -16.03
C ALA A 564 8.98 4.61 -16.08
N ALA A 565 8.34 4.78 -14.92
CA ALA A 565 6.89 4.85 -14.79
C ALA A 565 6.35 6.30 -14.70
N ALA A 566 7.02 7.23 -15.35
CA ALA A 566 6.58 8.60 -15.49
C ALA A 566 6.31 8.93 -16.97
N PRO A 567 5.15 8.51 -17.52
CA PRO A 567 4.89 8.56 -18.97
C PRO A 567 4.82 9.99 -19.53
N ASP A 568 4.52 10.96 -18.68
CA ASP A 568 4.47 12.36 -19.07
C ASP A 568 5.82 13.05 -19.03
N TYR A 569 6.86 12.34 -18.59
CA TYR A 569 8.22 12.80 -18.57
C TYR A 569 8.98 12.39 -19.82
N TYR A 570 9.71 13.31 -20.36
CA TYR A 570 10.70 13.01 -21.36
C TYR A 570 12.10 12.85 -20.73
N GLU A 571 12.47 13.75 -19.86
CA GLU A 571 13.72 13.69 -19.10
C GLU A 571 13.62 14.59 -17.88
N ASN A 572 14.04 14.11 -16.72
CA ASN A 572 14.07 14.87 -15.48
C ASN A 572 15.50 14.92 -14.93
N TRP A 573 16.04 16.10 -14.77
CA TRP A 573 17.43 16.32 -14.42
C TRP A 573 17.68 16.47 -12.93
N LEU A 574 16.62 16.67 -12.16
CA LEU A 574 16.71 17.00 -10.75
C LEU A 574 15.79 16.10 -9.95
N ALA A 575 16.27 15.67 -8.81
CA ALA A 575 15.46 14.98 -7.81
C ALA A 575 14.66 16.01 -7.02
N ASN A 576 13.76 16.71 -7.64
CA ASN A 576 12.82 17.61 -6.99
C ASN A 576 11.57 17.82 -7.85
N ARG A 577 10.51 18.32 -7.22
CA ARG A 577 9.25 18.59 -7.89
C ARG A 577 9.25 19.81 -8.82
N HIS A 578 10.34 20.57 -8.88
CA HIS A 578 10.48 21.72 -9.74
C HIS A 578 11.75 21.58 -10.60
N PRO A 579 11.81 20.59 -11.49
CA PRO A 579 12.95 20.50 -12.39
C PRO A 579 12.95 21.70 -13.33
N VAL A 580 13.99 22.49 -13.27
CA VAL A 580 14.16 23.61 -14.20
C VAL A 580 14.66 23.07 -15.53
N ALA A 581 13.75 22.84 -16.45
CA ALA A 581 14.09 22.56 -17.84
C ALA A 581 13.93 23.86 -18.64
N PRO A 582 15.00 24.56 -19.00
CA PRO A 582 14.89 25.68 -19.90
C PRO A 582 14.42 25.21 -21.27
N ALA A 583 13.39 25.85 -21.78
CA ALA A 583 12.73 25.51 -23.05
C ALA A 583 13.58 25.83 -24.30
N THR A 584 14.91 25.63 -24.25
CA THR A 584 15.81 25.99 -25.34
C THR A 584 15.90 24.97 -26.48
N ASN A 585 15.54 23.71 -26.19
CA ASN A 585 15.41 22.68 -27.21
C ASN A 585 14.04 22.05 -27.09
N ALA A 586 13.27 22.07 -28.17
CA ALA A 586 11.96 21.43 -28.20
C ALA A 586 12.01 20.21 -29.13
N ALA A 587 11.67 19.06 -28.64
CA ALA A 587 11.40 17.88 -29.46
C ALA A 587 9.88 17.72 -29.62
N ARG A 588 9.45 17.28 -30.82
CA ARG A 588 8.08 16.84 -31.02
C ARG A 588 8.03 15.35 -30.84
N VAL A 589 7.26 14.93 -29.85
CA VAL A 589 6.97 13.52 -29.56
C VAL A 589 5.49 13.23 -29.81
N GLN A 590 5.17 11.98 -30.09
CA GLN A 590 3.80 11.54 -30.24
C GLN A 590 3.35 10.96 -28.87
N VAL A 591 2.35 11.58 -28.27
CA VAL A 591 1.69 11.08 -27.09
C VAL A 591 0.23 10.84 -27.45
N ASP A 592 -0.23 9.62 -27.35
CA ASP A 592 -1.59 9.20 -27.72
C ASP A 592 -2.02 9.67 -29.12
N GLY A 593 -1.10 9.60 -30.09
CA GLY A 593 -1.32 10.00 -31.47
C GLY A 593 -1.37 11.52 -31.68
N ARG A 594 -1.03 12.33 -30.69
CA ARG A 594 -0.93 13.79 -30.80
C ARG A 594 0.53 14.23 -30.78
N ALA A 595 0.89 15.15 -31.68
CA ALA A 595 2.19 15.77 -31.65
C ALA A 595 2.27 16.77 -30.48
N VAL A 596 3.09 16.47 -29.50
CA VAL A 596 3.36 17.33 -28.35
C VAL A 596 4.77 17.87 -28.44
N THR A 597 4.93 19.15 -28.16
CA THR A 597 6.25 19.78 -28.10
C THR A 597 6.76 19.66 -26.67
N VAL A 598 7.84 18.92 -26.50
CA VAL A 598 8.47 18.67 -25.21
C VAL A 598 9.67 19.58 -25.04
N PRO A 599 9.78 20.39 -23.98
CA PRO A 599 11.01 21.10 -23.70
C PRO A 599 12.14 20.11 -23.47
N MET A 600 13.24 20.29 -24.19
CA MET A 600 14.46 19.52 -23.93
C MET A 600 15.36 20.36 -23.01
N PRO A 601 16.04 19.74 -22.03
CA PRO A 601 17.03 20.48 -21.26
C PRO A 601 18.09 21.04 -22.19
N ALA A 602 18.55 22.23 -21.88
CA ALA A 602 19.71 22.77 -22.58
C ALA A 602 20.88 21.79 -22.45
N ALA A 603 21.61 21.59 -23.53
CA ALA A 603 22.78 20.72 -23.54
C ALA A 603 23.83 21.09 -22.47
N ALA A 604 23.71 22.28 -21.92
CA ALA A 604 24.51 22.84 -20.84
C ALA A 604 23.84 22.75 -19.46
N ASN A 605 22.78 21.97 -19.27
CA ASN A 605 22.19 21.83 -17.96
C ASN A 605 23.19 21.12 -17.04
N PRO A 606 23.82 21.83 -16.09
CA PRO A 606 24.88 21.25 -15.29
C PRO A 606 24.33 20.22 -14.32
N LEU A 607 25.16 19.27 -13.95
CA LEU A 607 24.96 18.50 -12.73
C LEU A 607 24.85 19.45 -11.56
N ARG A 608 23.75 19.39 -10.84
CA ARG A 608 23.46 20.33 -9.78
C ARG A 608 23.39 19.63 -8.43
N ASP A 609 23.57 20.42 -7.40
CA ASP A 609 23.46 20.00 -6.02
C ASP A 609 22.00 20.03 -5.57
N GLY A 610 21.35 18.90 -5.41
CA GLY A 610 20.01 18.78 -4.83
C GLY A 610 18.98 19.73 -5.43
N PRO A 611 17.92 20.06 -4.74
CA PRO A 611 16.96 21.04 -5.21
C PRO A 611 17.66 22.35 -5.57
N GLN A 612 17.68 22.68 -6.83
CA GLN A 612 18.46 23.80 -7.35
C GLN A 612 17.66 25.09 -7.46
N ASP A 613 16.37 24.96 -7.30
CA ASP A 613 15.52 26.12 -7.28
C ASP A 613 15.80 26.95 -6.02
N THR A 614 16.38 28.12 -6.21
CA THR A 614 16.67 29.05 -5.13
C THR A 614 15.40 29.56 -4.45
N ALA A 615 14.26 29.52 -5.12
CA ALA A 615 12.97 29.85 -4.53
C ALA A 615 12.51 28.80 -3.52
N VAL A 616 12.85 27.53 -3.76
CA VAL A 616 12.47 26.42 -2.87
C VAL A 616 13.40 26.29 -1.66
N ASN A 617 14.71 26.43 -1.85
CA ASN A 617 15.70 26.16 -0.81
C ASN A 617 16.52 27.38 -0.38
N GLY A 618 16.15 28.59 -0.80
CA GLY A 618 16.86 29.80 -0.49
C GLY A 618 18.30 29.86 -1.05
N GLY A 619 18.60 29.05 -2.08
CA GLY A 619 19.93 28.95 -2.67
C GLY A 619 20.93 28.15 -1.85
N ARG A 620 20.50 27.46 -0.82
CA ARG A 620 21.39 26.63 0.01
C ARG A 620 21.69 25.31 -0.67
N ARG A 621 22.89 24.82 -0.48
CA ARG A 621 23.26 23.46 -0.86
C ARG A 621 22.57 22.46 0.07
N VAL A 622 21.90 21.50 -0.51
CA VAL A 622 21.25 20.39 0.20
C VAL A 622 21.67 19.08 -0.44
N PRO A 623 21.68 17.97 0.32
CA PRO A 623 21.89 16.67 -0.25
C PRO A 623 20.90 16.42 -1.39
N GLY A 624 21.34 15.80 -2.44
CA GLY A 624 20.45 15.55 -3.58
C GLY A 624 20.93 14.41 -4.47
N LEU A 625 20.01 13.91 -5.26
CA LEU A 625 20.24 12.92 -6.29
C LEU A 625 20.09 13.58 -7.66
N LEU A 626 20.83 13.08 -8.64
CA LEU A 626 20.66 13.48 -10.03
C LEU A 626 19.66 12.53 -10.68
N VAL A 627 18.70 13.10 -11.39
CA VAL A 627 17.69 12.33 -12.13
C VAL A 627 17.96 12.44 -13.61
N ALA A 628 18.08 11.30 -14.27
CA ALA A 628 18.19 11.19 -15.70
C ALA A 628 17.06 10.31 -16.24
N GLY A 629 16.76 10.46 -17.51
CA GLY A 629 15.73 9.70 -18.18
C GLY A 629 14.62 10.59 -18.68
N ILE A 630 13.43 10.43 -18.23
CA ILE A 630 12.27 11.09 -18.80
C ILE A 630 12.24 12.56 -18.40
N ILE A 631 12.10 13.44 -19.36
CA ILE A 631 11.83 14.85 -19.14
C ILE A 631 10.34 15.06 -19.02
N GLU A 632 10.00 15.90 -18.08
CA GLU A 632 8.66 16.41 -17.97
C GLU A 632 8.18 17.05 -19.27
N ASN A 633 6.95 16.74 -19.65
CA ASN A 633 6.32 17.21 -20.85
C ASN A 633 5.88 18.70 -20.78
N GLY A 634 6.43 19.47 -19.87
CA GLY A 634 6.16 20.90 -19.73
C GLY A 634 4.69 21.24 -19.47
N ALA A 635 4.34 22.50 -19.63
CA ALA A 635 2.98 23.01 -19.39
C ALA A 635 1.86 22.41 -20.26
N THR A 636 2.20 21.54 -21.21
CA THR A 636 1.25 20.89 -22.09
C THR A 636 1.03 19.41 -21.79
N GLY A 637 1.77 18.87 -20.82
CA GLY A 637 1.83 17.43 -20.59
C GLY A 637 0.59 16.83 -19.95
N CYS A 638 -0.05 17.57 -19.10
CA CYS A 638 -1.24 17.05 -18.46
C CYS A 638 -2.49 17.60 -19.14
N PRO A 639 -3.32 16.78 -19.78
CA PRO A 639 -4.62 17.25 -20.26
C PRO A 639 -5.42 17.82 -19.08
N ALA A 640 -6.03 18.98 -19.26
CA ALA A 640 -6.80 19.70 -18.23
C ALA A 640 -7.92 18.87 -17.54
N ARG A 641 -8.15 17.65 -17.99
CA ARG A 641 -9.08 16.67 -17.41
C ARG A 641 -8.46 15.71 -16.43
N GLU A 642 -7.13 15.60 -16.42
CA GLU A 642 -6.38 14.62 -15.64
C GLU A 642 -5.53 15.26 -14.55
N CYS A 643 -5.31 16.57 -14.65
CA CYS A 643 -4.62 17.33 -13.62
C CYS A 643 -5.63 17.91 -12.64
N PRO A 644 -5.38 17.77 -11.32
CA PRO A 644 -6.20 18.45 -10.31
C PRO A 644 -6.20 19.97 -10.54
N PRO A 645 -7.35 20.65 -10.44
CA PRO A 645 -7.45 22.08 -10.73
C PRO A 645 -6.79 23.00 -9.70
N ASP A 646 -6.26 22.49 -8.63
CA ASP A 646 -5.77 23.24 -7.45
C ASP A 646 -4.28 23.08 -7.20
N THR A 647 -3.53 22.62 -8.17
CA THR A 647 -2.08 22.74 -8.08
C THR A 647 -1.68 24.17 -8.33
N ASP A 648 -1.05 24.79 -7.35
CA ASP A 648 -0.62 26.18 -7.36
C ASP A 648 0.29 26.55 -8.54
N THR A 649 0.79 25.57 -9.27
CA THR A 649 1.57 25.81 -10.48
C THR A 649 1.35 24.70 -11.48
N ALA A 650 1.30 25.04 -12.75
CA ALA A 650 1.31 24.09 -13.86
C ALA A 650 2.52 23.10 -13.80
N ALA A 651 3.56 23.44 -13.05
CA ALA A 651 4.73 22.61 -12.83
C ALA A 651 4.47 21.40 -11.91
N ASP A 652 3.62 21.54 -10.89
CA ASP A 652 3.32 20.46 -9.95
C ASP A 652 2.48 19.34 -10.57
N ALA A 653 1.71 19.65 -11.61
CA ALA A 653 0.84 18.71 -12.30
C ALA A 653 1.59 17.70 -13.18
N HIS A 654 2.88 17.89 -13.38
CA HIS A 654 3.66 17.15 -14.38
C HIS A 654 4.66 16.16 -13.78
N SER A 655 4.82 16.19 -12.46
CA SER A 655 5.79 15.35 -11.73
C SER A 655 5.13 14.11 -11.14
N ILE A 656 4.36 13.37 -11.93
CA ILE A 656 3.64 12.18 -11.44
C ILE A 656 4.20 10.95 -12.13
N SER A 657 4.67 10.00 -11.32
CA SER A 657 4.93 8.63 -11.74
C SER A 657 3.83 7.69 -11.23
N GLY A 658 3.72 6.53 -11.86
CA GLY A 658 2.79 5.47 -11.46
C GLY A 658 3.48 4.33 -10.75
N HIS A 659 2.68 3.42 -10.22
CA HIS A 659 3.18 2.11 -9.75
C HIS A 659 3.65 1.27 -10.93
N THR A 660 4.49 0.27 -10.66
CA THR A 660 4.88 -0.75 -11.63
C THR A 660 4.41 -2.13 -11.22
N ALA A 661 4.41 -3.06 -12.17
CA ALA A 661 4.10 -4.47 -11.91
C ALA A 661 5.35 -5.29 -11.57
N SER A 662 6.44 -4.64 -11.19
CA SER A 662 7.68 -5.31 -10.80
C SER A 662 7.47 -6.11 -9.52
N ASP A 663 8.07 -7.30 -9.46
CA ASP A 663 8.14 -8.04 -8.20
C ASP A 663 8.90 -7.23 -7.14
N VAL A 664 8.43 -7.28 -5.90
CA VAL A 664 9.06 -6.57 -4.78
C VAL A 664 9.87 -7.50 -3.89
N PRO A 665 10.94 -7.00 -3.23
CA PRO A 665 11.73 -7.81 -2.32
C PRO A 665 10.97 -8.05 -1.01
N LEU A 666 11.06 -9.28 -0.50
CA LEU A 666 10.65 -9.63 0.84
C LEU A 666 11.84 -10.18 1.60
N SER A 667 12.08 -9.69 2.80
CA SER A 667 13.08 -10.22 3.73
C SER A 667 12.41 -10.69 5.01
N ALA A 668 12.86 -11.80 5.59
CA ALA A 668 12.29 -12.35 6.82
C ALA A 668 13.36 -12.81 7.80
N SER A 669 13.09 -12.70 9.10
CA SER A 669 13.94 -13.19 10.20
C SER A 669 13.09 -13.74 11.32
N GLY A 670 13.62 -14.74 12.02
CA GLY A 670 12.99 -15.39 13.17
C GLY A 670 12.31 -16.72 12.81
N PRO A 671 11.36 -17.21 13.63
CA PRO A 671 10.78 -18.53 13.47
C PRO A 671 10.20 -18.75 12.08
N GLY A 672 10.71 -19.75 11.36
CA GLY A 672 10.23 -20.13 10.04
C GLY A 672 10.55 -19.16 8.89
N ALA A 673 11.47 -18.22 9.08
CA ALA A 673 11.91 -17.25 8.06
C ALA A 673 12.26 -17.91 6.72
N ALA A 674 12.87 -19.09 6.74
CA ALA A 674 13.22 -19.84 5.53
C ALA A 674 12.03 -20.15 4.60
N SER A 675 10.80 -20.13 5.12
CA SER A 675 9.58 -20.34 4.29
C SER A 675 9.28 -19.16 3.36
N PHE A 676 9.94 -18.02 3.54
CA PHE A 676 9.74 -16.81 2.71
C PHE A 676 10.77 -16.69 1.58
N THR A 677 11.49 -17.74 1.23
CA THR A 677 12.39 -17.77 0.08
C THR A 677 11.64 -18.10 -1.22
N GLY A 678 12.23 -17.73 -2.36
CA GLY A 678 11.67 -17.98 -3.70
C GLY A 678 10.84 -16.81 -4.22
N THR A 679 10.14 -17.05 -5.33
CA THR A 679 9.20 -16.08 -5.95
C THR A 679 7.79 -16.64 -5.82
N TYR A 680 6.84 -15.84 -5.35
CA TYR A 680 5.48 -16.27 -5.06
C TYR A 680 4.50 -15.08 -5.09
N ASP A 681 3.21 -15.42 -5.17
CA ASP A 681 2.14 -14.42 -5.18
C ASP A 681 1.96 -13.76 -3.80
N ASN A 682 1.55 -12.49 -3.76
CA ASN A 682 1.35 -11.75 -2.51
C ASN A 682 0.31 -12.40 -1.58
N THR A 683 -0.67 -13.14 -2.11
CA THR A 683 -1.64 -13.90 -1.30
C THR A 683 -1.01 -15.05 -0.51
N GLU A 684 0.13 -15.59 -0.98
CA GLU A 684 0.83 -16.66 -0.27
C GLU A 684 1.50 -16.19 1.02
N VAL A 685 1.80 -14.89 1.14
CA VAL A 685 2.38 -14.32 2.37
C VAL A 685 1.46 -14.55 3.55
N PHE A 686 0.14 -14.34 3.39
CA PHE A 686 -0.87 -14.66 4.39
C PHE A 686 -0.78 -16.12 4.86
N ALA A 687 -0.75 -17.06 3.92
CA ALA A 687 -0.71 -18.49 4.25
C ALA A 687 0.59 -18.87 4.97
N ARG A 688 1.72 -18.27 4.61
CA ARG A 688 3.03 -18.50 5.24
C ARG A 688 3.05 -17.97 6.67
N ILE A 689 2.56 -16.74 6.89
CA ILE A 689 2.41 -16.16 8.24
C ILE A 689 1.46 -17.03 9.08
N LEU A 690 0.29 -17.37 8.55
CA LEU A 690 -0.73 -18.09 9.31
C LEU A 690 -0.26 -19.49 9.76
N ARG A 691 0.52 -20.19 8.93
CA ARG A 691 1.11 -21.49 9.30
C ARG A 691 2.10 -21.38 10.47
N LEU A 692 2.70 -20.23 10.70
CA LEU A 692 3.65 -19.99 11.79
C LEU A 692 2.96 -19.39 13.01
N ALA A 693 2.13 -18.35 12.82
CA ALA A 693 1.50 -17.61 13.90
C ALA A 693 0.17 -18.22 14.38
N GLY A 694 -0.51 -19.00 13.57
CA GLY A 694 -1.79 -19.60 13.91
C GLY A 694 -1.70 -20.82 14.87
N ARG A 695 -0.51 -21.33 15.11
CA ARG A 695 -0.26 -22.51 15.97
C ARG A 695 -0.08 -22.09 17.42
N ARG A 696 -0.62 -22.89 18.35
CA ARG A 696 -0.34 -22.80 19.80
C ARG A 696 0.61 -23.90 20.24
#